data_278914d3669ee902ea0d6b077c2c53b5
#
_entry.id   278914d3669ee902ea0d6b077c2c53b5
#
_cell.length_a   1.000
_cell.length_b   1.000
_cell.length_c   1.000
_cell.angle_alpha   90.00
_cell.angle_beta   90.00
_cell.angle_gamma   90.00
#
_symmetry.space_group_name_H-M   'P 1'
#
loop_
_entity.id
_entity.type
_entity.pdbx_description
1 polymer ?
#
loop_
_entity_poly.entity_id
_entity_poly.type
_entity_poly.pdbx_seq_one_letter_code
_entity_poly.pdbx_strand_id
1 'polypeptide(L)'
;MPVLTRRHALSGGAALSASLLAVREGHAQETARPNIVWIVCHDIHAPLLGCYGNPLAQTPAIDALAAQGIRFDKAYATTPVCSPSRFSMMTGISPQSWAPAENMRAVAKVADHIQALPQYLRKSGYYCTNNVFTDYNCDLNPHAIWDECSVTAHWRKRPANTPFFSVYNYLITHESHLFETTALKTDPAQVDIPPYLPDTPDVRDALARNIDMVNAQDKAVAHILDELKQDNLAEETIVFFFADHGGVAPRTKRYCYEGGLNVPFITYFPRKYAHLAGRKQGTPSQDLVSLVDLAPTTLALAGLDAPSIMQGQPLFGRTPTTPRQYVFSGRNRMDECYDLMRTVTDGQYRYIRNYMPHRIYGQHNSYEWMGRGYQSWQEEWQAGRLNETQAAFWRTKPAEELYDLRTDPHQIHNLAQDQAFQTTRHALSAALDQHMLTTHDNAFVPETTARQGYFVSREEGVYPLQELLPLANAAITRNPGNIGHFTAALSHPNDAIRYWATTGLLLVQTSLPPSTLSRLKEHFSTEPSSSVRALLSEILLNARQGKDAFVWLAATIRNLSDSTSALAALTTATWAPQSQTVALKPAVEDAALQPVSPTTVEAVLMLFSVRSSARYLQTVLAGTYTPRTPAKKEDPAAMLHSTGGKLLLQAMGGIPGNPQI
;
A
#
# COMPACT_ATOMS: atom_id res chain seq x y z
N MET A 1 -52.57 -60.12 36.24
CA MET A 1 -53.70 -59.92 37.20
C MET A 1 -53.25 -60.43 38.57
N PRO A 2 -53.37 -59.70 39.67
CA PRO A 2 -54.53 -58.96 40.11
C PRO A 2 -54.26 -57.49 40.49
N VAL A 3 -55.17 -56.63 40.19
CA VAL A 3 -56.26 -55.98 41.00
C VAL A 3 -55.75 -54.89 41.97
N LEU A 4 -56.03 -53.65 41.54
CA LEU A 4 -55.97 -52.40 42.28
C LEU A 4 -56.81 -52.41 43.58
N THR A 5 -56.32 -51.69 44.57
CA THR A 5 -57.16 -51.00 45.52
C THR A 5 -56.76 -49.54 45.70
N ARG A 6 -57.78 -48.68 45.50
CA ARG A 6 -57.77 -47.25 45.84
C ARG A 6 -57.68 -47.09 47.36
N ARG A 7 -56.66 -46.34 47.82
CA ARG A 7 -56.70 -45.49 49.02
C ARG A 7 -55.26 -44.98 49.28
N HIS A 8 -55.01 -43.72 48.87
CA HIS A 8 -54.18 -42.72 49.54
C HIS A 8 -54.02 -41.55 48.60
N ALA A 9 -55.05 -40.83 48.37
CA ALA A 9 -55.03 -39.47 47.87
C ALA A 9 -55.51 -38.61 49.06
N LEU A 10 -54.62 -37.82 49.61
CA LEU A 10 -54.88 -36.64 50.45
C LEU A 10 -53.79 -36.52 51.54
N SER A 11 -52.59 -36.14 51.13
CA SER A 11 -51.62 -35.40 51.98
C SER A 11 -50.31 -35.12 51.18
N GLY A 12 -50.32 -34.13 50.34
CA GLY A 12 -49.17 -33.77 49.50
C GLY A 12 -49.37 -32.48 48.75
N GLY A 13 -50.30 -31.65 49.21
CA GLY A 13 -50.70 -30.43 48.51
C GLY A 13 -50.24 -29.11 49.14
N ALA A 14 -49.04 -29.05 49.75
CA ALA A 14 -48.57 -27.78 50.35
C ALA A 14 -47.06 -27.51 50.26
N ALA A 15 -46.31 -28.25 49.42
CA ALA A 15 -44.87 -28.07 49.28
C ALA A 15 -44.41 -27.75 47.84
N LEU A 16 -45.33 -27.53 46.89
CA LEU A 16 -44.99 -27.24 45.50
C LEU A 16 -45.26 -25.79 45.03
N SER A 17 -45.62 -24.89 45.95
CA SER A 17 -45.95 -23.49 45.60
C SER A 17 -44.88 -22.48 45.99
N ALA A 18 -43.72 -22.90 46.50
CA ALA A 18 -42.65 -22.00 46.93
C ALA A 18 -41.33 -22.08 46.07
N SER A 19 -41.30 -22.95 45.05
CA SER A 19 -40.08 -23.11 44.19
C SER A 19 -40.21 -22.51 42.78
N LEU A 20 -41.28 -21.81 42.48
CA LEU A 20 -41.57 -21.24 41.16
C LEU A 20 -41.35 -19.71 41.05
N LEU A 21 -40.65 -19.08 42.03
CA LEU A 21 -40.38 -17.65 42.04
C LEU A 21 -38.90 -17.31 42.16
N ALA A 22 -38.00 -18.17 41.67
CA ALA A 22 -36.57 -17.88 41.55
C ALA A 22 -35.98 -18.37 40.24
N VAL A 23 -36.76 -18.38 39.13
CA VAL A 23 -36.14 -18.17 37.81
C VAL A 23 -35.88 -16.67 37.73
N ARG A 24 -34.83 -16.23 38.39
CA ARG A 24 -34.15 -15.01 37.96
C ARG A 24 -33.81 -15.27 36.52
N GLU A 25 -34.54 -14.59 35.63
CA GLU A 25 -34.04 -14.28 34.29
C GLU A 25 -32.62 -13.77 34.46
N GLY A 26 -31.66 -14.63 34.30
CA GLY A 26 -30.34 -14.27 33.93
C GLY A 26 -30.47 -13.64 32.53
N HIS A 27 -30.92 -12.38 32.46
CA HIS A 27 -30.57 -11.54 31.35
C HIS A 27 -29.07 -11.58 31.36
N ALA A 28 -28.48 -12.34 30.45
CA ALA A 28 -27.10 -12.13 30.07
C ALA A 28 -27.03 -10.63 29.81
N GLN A 29 -26.40 -9.91 30.72
CA GLN A 29 -26.18 -8.47 30.58
C GLN A 29 -25.49 -8.34 29.24
N GLU A 30 -26.24 -7.90 28.25
CA GLU A 30 -25.73 -7.68 26.91
C GLU A 30 -24.52 -6.77 27.11
N THR A 31 -23.32 -7.36 27.03
CA THR A 31 -22.08 -6.62 27.36
C THR A 31 -22.04 -5.44 26.40
N ALA A 32 -22.21 -4.24 26.96
CA ALA A 32 -22.29 -3.02 26.18
C ALA A 32 -21.13 -2.99 25.18
N ARG A 33 -21.47 -2.83 23.90
CA ARG A 33 -20.49 -2.81 22.81
C ARG A 33 -19.58 -1.57 22.95
N PRO A 34 -18.26 -1.70 22.77
CA PRO A 34 -17.34 -0.57 22.90
C PRO A 34 -17.55 0.47 21.80
N ASN A 35 -17.34 1.73 22.11
CA ASN A 35 -17.00 2.70 21.08
C ASN A 35 -15.59 2.41 20.56
N ILE A 36 -15.34 2.73 19.31
CA ILE A 36 -14.04 2.47 18.67
C ILE A 36 -13.59 3.75 17.95
N VAL A 37 -12.38 4.19 18.25
CA VAL A 37 -11.74 5.34 17.58
C VAL A 37 -10.48 4.84 16.87
N TRP A 38 -10.35 5.19 15.60
CA TRP A 38 -9.09 5.11 14.86
C TRP A 38 -8.50 6.50 14.71
N ILE A 39 -7.29 6.69 15.20
CA ILE A 39 -6.46 7.86 14.96
C ILE A 39 -5.42 7.44 13.91
N VAL A 40 -5.67 7.82 12.66
CA VAL A 40 -4.87 7.41 11.52
C VAL A 40 -3.94 8.56 11.14
N CYS A 41 -2.65 8.33 11.30
CA CYS A 41 -1.62 9.23 10.82
C CYS A 41 -1.16 8.80 9.42
N HIS A 42 -0.63 9.74 8.66
CA HIS A 42 -0.05 9.44 7.37
C HIS A 42 1.46 9.25 7.50
N ASP A 43 2.01 8.34 6.71
CA ASP A 43 3.42 8.36 6.35
C ASP A 43 4.40 8.31 7.55
N ILE A 44 4.13 7.50 8.59
CA ILE A 44 5.02 7.39 9.76
C ILE A 44 5.67 6.00 9.82
N HIS A 45 7.00 5.97 9.79
CA HIS A 45 7.79 4.80 10.19
C HIS A 45 7.88 4.73 11.72
N ALA A 46 7.61 3.57 12.31
CA ALA A 46 7.52 3.42 13.76
C ALA A 46 8.70 4.00 14.55
N PRO A 47 9.99 3.78 14.18
CA PRO A 47 11.14 4.36 14.85
C PRO A 47 11.22 5.89 14.90
N LEU A 48 10.33 6.62 14.24
CA LEU A 48 10.27 8.09 14.35
C LEU A 48 9.62 8.59 15.64
N LEU A 49 8.92 7.72 16.40
CA LEU A 49 8.22 8.09 17.63
C LEU A 49 9.08 7.84 18.88
N GLY A 50 8.86 8.64 19.94
CA GLY A 50 9.56 8.52 21.24
C GLY A 50 9.38 7.13 21.85
N CYS A 51 8.16 6.61 21.93
CA CYS A 51 7.89 5.27 22.46
C CYS A 51 8.50 4.13 21.64
N TYR A 52 8.95 4.37 20.40
CA TYR A 52 9.71 3.42 19.58
C TYR A 52 11.22 3.70 19.57
N GLY A 53 11.69 4.66 20.39
CA GLY A 53 13.11 4.86 20.67
C GLY A 53 13.77 6.08 20.03
N ASN A 54 13.03 6.99 19.37
CA ASN A 54 13.62 8.21 18.82
C ASN A 54 13.87 9.25 19.94
N PRO A 55 15.13 9.59 20.24
CA PRO A 55 15.44 10.53 21.31
C PRO A 55 15.11 11.99 20.97
N LEU A 56 14.93 12.31 19.68
CA LEU A 56 14.60 13.67 19.22
C LEU A 56 13.10 13.91 19.14
N ALA A 57 12.29 12.83 19.18
CA ALA A 57 10.84 12.94 19.11
C ALA A 57 10.25 13.46 20.42
N GLN A 58 9.34 14.41 20.30
CA GLN A 58 8.55 14.98 21.40
C GLN A 58 7.09 14.57 21.23
N THR A 59 6.78 13.31 21.59
CA THR A 59 5.48 12.67 21.37
C THR A 59 4.81 12.21 22.68
N PRO A 60 4.66 13.11 23.70
CA PRO A 60 4.21 12.71 25.04
C PRO A 60 2.81 12.09 25.08
N ALA A 61 1.89 12.51 24.22
CA ALA A 61 0.53 11.96 24.19
C ALA A 61 0.53 10.53 23.57
N ILE A 62 1.26 10.34 22.49
CA ILE A 62 1.43 9.01 21.84
C ILE A 62 2.20 8.08 22.79
N ASP A 63 3.25 8.57 23.45
CA ASP A 63 4.07 7.79 24.39
C ASP A 63 3.24 7.37 25.61
N ALA A 64 2.38 8.26 26.14
CA ALA A 64 1.46 7.94 27.22
C ALA A 64 0.40 6.90 26.80
N LEU A 65 -0.11 6.98 25.55
CA LEU A 65 -1.03 5.99 25.01
C LEU A 65 -0.33 4.61 24.89
N ALA A 66 0.92 4.57 24.43
CA ALA A 66 1.72 3.37 24.35
C ALA A 66 2.01 2.75 25.73
N ALA A 67 2.33 3.59 26.73
CA ALA A 67 2.60 3.14 28.10
C ALA A 67 1.37 2.54 28.79
N GLN A 68 0.16 2.93 28.40
CA GLN A 68 -1.10 2.44 28.96
C GLN A 68 -1.74 1.34 28.09
N GLY A 69 -1.40 1.29 26.80
CA GLY A 69 -1.95 0.38 25.82
C GLY A 69 -1.05 -0.80 25.50
N ILE A 70 -1.23 -1.35 24.32
CA ILE A 70 -0.39 -2.38 23.72
C ILE A 70 0.30 -1.73 22.50
N ARG A 71 1.62 -1.61 22.53
CA ARG A 71 2.44 -1.18 21.41
C ARG A 71 2.92 -2.41 20.66
N PHE A 72 2.74 -2.44 19.35
CA PHE A 72 3.27 -3.51 18.50
C PHE A 72 4.54 -3.03 17.80
N ASP A 73 5.63 -3.77 17.97
CA ASP A 73 6.91 -3.44 17.35
C ASP A 73 6.99 -3.92 15.89
N LYS A 74 6.12 -4.87 15.50
CA LYS A 74 6.13 -5.57 14.21
C LYS A 74 4.79 -5.45 13.48
N ALA A 75 4.35 -4.21 13.27
CA ALA A 75 3.15 -3.92 12.48
C ALA A 75 3.53 -3.40 11.09
N TYR A 76 2.84 -3.90 10.06
CA TYR A 76 3.22 -3.65 8.66
C TYR A 76 2.03 -3.30 7.78
N ALA A 77 2.24 -2.34 6.88
CA ALA A 77 1.31 -2.06 5.80
C ALA A 77 1.34 -3.15 4.72
N THR A 78 0.21 -3.35 4.03
CA THR A 78 0.12 -4.27 2.89
C THR A 78 0.83 -3.74 1.65
N THR A 79 0.98 -2.42 1.57
CA THR A 79 1.65 -1.70 0.48
C THR A 79 2.29 -0.44 1.06
N PRO A 80 3.51 -0.05 0.64
CA PRO A 80 4.21 1.10 1.21
C PRO A 80 3.72 2.44 0.64
N VAL A 81 2.40 2.61 0.49
CA VAL A 81 1.77 3.84 -0.02
C VAL A 81 0.29 3.91 0.37
N CYS A 82 -0.29 5.12 0.43
CA CYS A 82 -1.61 5.40 0.99
C CYS A 82 -2.74 4.57 0.36
N SER A 83 -3.07 4.80 -0.92
CA SER A 83 -4.33 4.32 -1.48
C SER A 83 -4.47 2.79 -1.49
N PRO A 84 -3.48 1.98 -1.91
CA PRO A 84 -3.57 0.52 -1.79
C PRO A 84 -3.62 0.04 -0.33
N SER A 85 -2.86 0.67 0.58
CA SER A 85 -2.90 0.30 2.00
C SER A 85 -4.29 0.58 2.61
N ARG A 86 -4.88 1.74 2.29
CA ARG A 86 -6.23 2.13 2.76
C ARG A 86 -7.33 1.26 2.18
N PHE A 87 -7.17 0.75 0.95
CA PHE A 87 -8.05 -0.29 0.42
C PHE A 87 -8.11 -1.49 1.37
N SER A 88 -6.94 -2.00 1.81
CA SER A 88 -6.91 -3.17 2.71
C SER A 88 -7.49 -2.88 4.10
N MET A 89 -7.26 -1.67 4.64
CA MET A 89 -7.78 -1.26 5.95
C MET A 89 -9.32 -1.25 5.97
N MET A 90 -9.95 -0.81 4.87
CA MET A 90 -11.39 -0.65 4.79
C MET A 90 -12.12 -1.91 4.36
N THR A 91 -11.47 -2.76 3.55
CA THR A 91 -12.11 -3.97 2.99
C THR A 91 -11.70 -5.27 3.71
N GLY A 92 -10.58 -5.27 4.42
CA GLY A 92 -9.98 -6.49 4.97
C GLY A 92 -9.39 -7.42 3.89
N ILE A 93 -9.19 -6.91 2.66
CA ILE A 93 -8.70 -7.65 1.49
C ILE A 93 -7.35 -7.07 1.08
N SER A 94 -6.39 -7.92 0.76
CA SER A 94 -5.10 -7.50 0.21
C SER A 94 -5.30 -6.84 -1.17
N PRO A 95 -4.76 -5.65 -1.43
CA PRO A 95 -4.92 -4.97 -2.70
C PRO A 95 -4.34 -5.80 -3.86
N GLN A 96 -3.32 -6.62 -3.61
CA GLN A 96 -2.74 -7.51 -4.61
C GLN A 96 -3.72 -8.56 -5.13
N SER A 97 -4.78 -8.86 -4.38
CA SER A 97 -5.84 -9.79 -4.79
C SER A 97 -6.94 -9.14 -5.62
N TRP A 98 -6.84 -7.84 -5.89
CA TRP A 98 -7.93 -7.05 -6.49
C TRP A 98 -7.42 -5.98 -7.47
N ALA A 99 -6.85 -6.40 -8.60
CA ALA A 99 -6.40 -5.42 -9.59
C ALA A 99 -7.56 -4.50 -10.06
N PRO A 100 -7.31 -3.20 -10.22
CA PRO A 100 -6.02 -2.50 -10.09
C PRO A 100 -5.74 -1.89 -8.71
N ALA A 101 -6.37 -2.35 -7.62
CA ALA A 101 -6.23 -1.77 -6.27
C ALA A 101 -4.78 -1.78 -5.74
N GLU A 102 -3.91 -2.62 -6.28
CA GLU A 102 -2.49 -2.70 -5.94
C GLU A 102 -1.65 -1.55 -6.49
N ASN A 103 -2.18 -0.83 -7.49
CA ASN A 103 -1.52 0.32 -8.09
C ASN A 103 -1.91 1.60 -7.36
N MET A 104 -0.94 2.47 -7.12
CA MET A 104 -1.25 3.78 -6.55
C MET A 104 -2.11 4.60 -7.50
N ARG A 105 -3.15 5.26 -6.97
CA ARG A 105 -4.08 6.11 -7.74
C ARG A 105 -4.80 5.34 -8.85
N ALA A 106 -5.32 4.19 -8.50
CA ALA A 106 -6.25 3.43 -9.33
C ALA A 106 -7.70 3.58 -8.82
N VAL A 107 -8.66 3.09 -9.59
CA VAL A 107 -10.07 3.00 -9.17
C VAL A 107 -10.53 1.57 -9.40
N ALA A 108 -10.30 0.70 -8.42
CA ALA A 108 -10.77 -0.67 -8.49
C ALA A 108 -12.30 -0.74 -8.43
N LYS A 109 -12.88 -1.59 -9.25
CA LYS A 109 -14.33 -1.86 -9.22
C LYS A 109 -14.63 -2.85 -8.10
N VAL A 110 -15.37 -2.38 -7.11
CA VAL A 110 -15.84 -3.22 -6.00
C VAL A 110 -17.28 -3.64 -6.29
N ALA A 111 -17.52 -4.95 -6.32
CA ALA A 111 -18.87 -5.47 -6.60
C ALA A 111 -19.84 -5.06 -5.49
N ASP A 112 -21.11 -4.80 -5.84
CA ASP A 112 -22.16 -4.27 -4.96
C ASP A 112 -22.36 -5.06 -3.66
N HIS A 113 -22.06 -6.36 -3.66
CA HIS A 113 -22.18 -7.21 -2.48
C HIS A 113 -20.96 -7.17 -1.56
N ILE A 114 -19.85 -6.51 -1.96
CA ILE A 114 -18.68 -6.29 -1.12
C ILE A 114 -18.88 -5.01 -0.35
N GLN A 115 -18.79 -5.11 0.97
CA GLN A 115 -19.02 -3.99 1.87
C GLN A 115 -17.71 -3.55 2.50
N ALA A 116 -17.55 -2.25 2.67
CA ALA A 116 -16.51 -1.69 3.51
C ALA A 116 -16.85 -1.85 5.01
N LEU A 117 -15.85 -1.84 5.87
CA LEU A 117 -16.00 -1.95 7.32
C LEU A 117 -17.13 -1.09 7.90
N PRO A 118 -17.26 0.23 7.56
CA PRO A 118 -18.34 1.04 8.13
C PRO A 118 -19.74 0.52 7.81
N GLN A 119 -19.95 -0.09 6.64
CA GLN A 119 -21.25 -0.62 6.25
C GLN A 119 -21.68 -1.80 7.11
N TYR A 120 -20.76 -2.70 7.48
CA TYR A 120 -21.05 -3.79 8.43
C TYR A 120 -21.38 -3.24 9.81
N LEU A 121 -20.59 -2.27 10.30
CA LEU A 121 -20.82 -1.65 11.61
C LEU A 121 -22.15 -0.90 11.68
N ARG A 122 -22.49 -0.12 10.65
CA ARG A 122 -23.79 0.59 10.56
C ARG A 122 -24.97 -0.37 10.58
N LYS A 123 -24.89 -1.48 9.83
CA LYS A 123 -25.92 -2.52 9.87
C LYS A 123 -26.09 -3.15 11.25
N SER A 124 -25.04 -3.15 12.07
CA SER A 124 -25.11 -3.63 13.45
C SER A 124 -25.51 -2.55 14.46
N GLY A 125 -25.81 -1.33 14.00
CA GLY A 125 -26.28 -0.23 14.84
C GLY A 125 -25.20 0.68 15.40
N TYR A 126 -23.98 0.69 14.83
CA TYR A 126 -22.98 1.70 15.11
C TYR A 126 -23.26 2.98 14.31
N TYR A 127 -22.94 4.13 14.89
CA TYR A 127 -22.83 5.39 14.18
C TYR A 127 -21.39 5.56 13.70
N CYS A 128 -21.19 5.65 12.38
CA CYS A 128 -19.86 5.60 11.77
C CYS A 128 -19.49 6.95 11.14
N THR A 129 -18.36 7.55 11.57
CA THR A 129 -17.90 8.84 11.08
C THR A 129 -16.47 8.78 10.55
N ASN A 130 -16.19 9.56 9.50
CA ASN A 130 -14.86 9.74 8.94
C ASN A 130 -14.52 11.23 8.79
N ASN A 131 -13.46 11.66 9.43
CA ASN A 131 -12.91 13.03 9.34
C ASN A 131 -11.60 12.99 8.55
N VAL A 132 -11.57 13.30 7.29
CA VAL A 132 -12.51 13.26 6.14
C VAL A 132 -11.84 12.50 5.00
N PHE A 133 -10.51 12.22 5.19
CA PHE A 133 -9.67 11.62 4.15
C PHE A 133 -10.08 10.16 3.89
N THR A 134 -10.22 9.79 2.62
CA THR A 134 -10.65 8.45 2.20
C THR A 134 -9.57 7.70 1.45
N ASP A 135 -9.26 8.10 0.22
CA ASP A 135 -8.20 7.50 -0.64
C ASP A 135 -8.28 5.95 -0.70
N TYR A 136 -9.50 5.40 -0.88
CA TYR A 136 -9.73 3.94 -0.78
C TYR A 136 -9.32 3.16 -2.03
N ASN A 137 -8.80 3.81 -3.05
CA ASN A 137 -8.31 3.21 -4.29
C ASN A 137 -9.36 2.37 -5.05
N CYS A 138 -10.63 2.66 -4.85
CA CYS A 138 -11.76 1.95 -5.45
C CYS A 138 -12.99 2.86 -5.56
N ASP A 139 -14.04 2.36 -6.20
CA ASP A 139 -15.27 3.09 -6.49
C ASP A 139 -16.29 3.11 -5.33
N LEU A 140 -15.89 2.76 -4.10
CA LEU A 140 -16.73 2.93 -2.92
C LEU A 140 -17.07 4.40 -2.71
N ASN A 141 -18.36 4.71 -2.62
CA ASN A 141 -18.84 6.07 -2.37
C ASN A 141 -18.80 6.39 -0.86
N PRO A 142 -17.93 7.32 -0.40
CA PRO A 142 -17.82 7.66 1.03
C PRO A 142 -19.14 8.11 1.65
N HIS A 143 -19.98 8.83 0.93
CA HIS A 143 -21.28 9.28 1.44
C HIS A 143 -22.32 8.17 1.58
N ALA A 144 -22.09 7.02 0.93
CA ALA A 144 -22.96 5.85 1.08
C ALA A 144 -22.50 4.93 2.20
N ILE A 145 -21.19 4.85 2.47
CA ILE A 145 -20.63 3.90 3.45
C ILE A 145 -20.57 4.46 4.87
N TRP A 146 -20.42 5.79 5.07
CA TRP A 146 -20.39 6.46 6.36
C TRP A 146 -21.74 7.11 6.69
N ASP A 147 -22.04 7.31 7.97
CA ASP A 147 -23.15 8.17 8.39
C ASP A 147 -22.80 9.65 8.20
N GLU A 148 -21.52 9.99 8.43
CA GLU A 148 -20.95 11.29 8.11
C GLU A 148 -19.50 11.14 7.67
N CYS A 149 -19.17 11.75 6.51
CA CYS A 149 -17.81 11.85 6.01
C CYS A 149 -17.57 13.33 5.66
N SER A 150 -16.95 14.08 6.59
CA SER A 150 -16.74 15.53 6.46
C SER A 150 -15.67 16.01 7.44
N VAL A 151 -15.18 17.25 7.26
CA VAL A 151 -14.25 17.90 8.20
C VAL A 151 -14.84 18.12 9.58
N THR A 152 -16.15 18.08 9.70
CA THR A 152 -16.90 18.23 10.96
C THR A 152 -17.52 16.91 11.44
N ALA A 153 -17.20 15.79 10.79
CA ALA A 153 -17.66 14.47 11.20
C ALA A 153 -17.15 14.13 12.60
N HIS A 154 -18.07 13.80 13.50
CA HIS A 154 -17.71 13.63 14.90
C HIS A 154 -18.71 12.70 15.64
N TRP A 155 -18.25 11.91 16.64
CA TRP A 155 -19.10 11.04 17.45
C TRP A 155 -20.20 11.77 18.23
N ARG A 156 -20.03 13.09 18.52
CA ARG A 156 -21.03 13.90 19.25
C ARG A 156 -22.37 14.05 18.52
N LYS A 157 -22.40 13.77 17.21
CA LYS A 157 -23.61 13.84 16.38
C LYS A 157 -24.43 12.53 16.39
N ARG A 158 -23.94 11.49 17.05
CA ARG A 158 -24.63 10.21 17.14
C ARG A 158 -25.95 10.30 17.89
N PRO A 159 -26.95 9.45 17.59
CA PRO A 159 -28.11 9.27 18.44
C PRO A 159 -27.71 8.86 19.87
N ALA A 160 -28.51 9.24 20.86
CA ALA A 160 -28.26 8.88 22.24
C ALA A 160 -28.12 7.36 22.42
N ASN A 161 -27.17 6.94 23.27
CA ASN A 161 -26.88 5.53 23.60
C ASN A 161 -26.44 4.66 22.41
N THR A 162 -26.10 5.26 21.26
CA THR A 162 -25.60 4.53 20.09
C THR A 162 -24.09 4.39 20.20
N PRO A 163 -23.50 3.18 20.08
CA PRO A 163 -22.06 3.02 19.99
C PRO A 163 -21.56 3.64 18.68
N PHE A 164 -20.33 4.11 18.67
CA PHE A 164 -19.76 4.74 17.48
C PHE A 164 -18.44 4.10 17.04
N PHE A 165 -18.18 4.21 15.74
CA PHE A 165 -16.89 4.01 15.11
C PHE A 165 -16.49 5.31 14.43
N SER A 166 -15.45 5.97 14.93
CA SER A 166 -14.99 7.26 14.42
C SER A 166 -13.55 7.18 13.97
N VAL A 167 -13.29 7.63 12.73
CA VAL A 167 -11.95 7.67 12.14
C VAL A 167 -11.52 9.12 11.98
N TYR A 168 -10.35 9.45 12.54
CA TYR A 168 -9.69 10.73 12.40
C TYR A 168 -8.42 10.55 11.58
N ASN A 169 -8.36 11.22 10.43
CA ASN A 169 -7.22 11.16 9.52
C ASN A 169 -6.45 12.47 9.59
N TYR A 170 -5.16 12.39 9.91
CA TYR A 170 -4.28 13.55 10.02
C TYR A 170 -3.21 13.54 8.94
N LEU A 171 -3.22 14.55 8.07
CA LEU A 171 -2.24 14.74 7.00
C LEU A 171 -0.98 15.50 7.44
N ILE A 172 -0.84 15.79 8.73
CA ILE A 172 0.29 16.58 9.29
C ILE A 172 1.65 15.95 8.94
N THR A 173 1.70 14.62 8.85
CA THR A 173 2.91 13.85 8.54
C THR A 173 3.00 13.40 7.07
N HIS A 174 2.06 13.85 6.22
CA HIS A 174 2.06 13.51 4.80
C HIS A 174 3.29 14.09 4.06
N GLU A 175 3.82 13.37 3.07
CA GLU A 175 5.05 13.72 2.35
C GLU A 175 5.05 15.13 1.74
N SER A 176 3.86 15.72 1.45
CA SER A 176 3.77 17.09 0.93
C SER A 176 4.40 18.13 1.87
N HIS A 177 4.42 17.86 3.16
CA HIS A 177 5.02 18.78 4.14
C HIS A 177 6.55 18.73 4.15
N LEU A 178 7.18 17.70 3.53
CA LEU A 178 8.63 17.72 3.28
C LEU A 178 9.04 18.77 2.23
N PHE A 179 8.09 19.21 1.39
CA PHE A 179 8.35 20.19 0.33
C PHE A 179 8.29 21.63 0.83
N GLU A 180 7.87 21.84 2.09
CA GLU A 180 7.79 23.14 2.71
C GLU A 180 9.18 23.71 3.01
N THR A 181 9.28 25.05 2.99
CA THR A 181 10.50 25.80 3.31
C THR A 181 10.41 26.54 4.64
N THR A 182 9.46 26.16 5.50
CA THR A 182 9.31 26.72 6.86
C THR A 182 10.52 26.40 7.73
N ALA A 183 10.82 27.26 8.70
CA ALA A 183 11.94 27.05 9.62
C ALA A 183 11.78 25.74 10.40
N LEU A 184 12.88 25.00 10.50
CA LEU A 184 12.97 23.76 11.27
C LEU A 184 13.04 24.07 12.77
N LYS A 185 12.47 23.18 13.58
CA LYS A 185 12.58 23.18 15.05
C LYS A 185 13.62 22.19 15.52
N THR A 186 13.67 21.02 14.87
CA THR A 186 14.70 20.01 15.08
C THR A 186 15.99 20.46 14.39
N ASP A 187 17.11 20.44 15.12
CA ASP A 187 18.43 20.78 14.57
C ASP A 187 18.88 19.70 13.58
N PRO A 188 19.09 20.02 12.29
CA PRO A 188 19.56 19.05 11.29
C PRO A 188 20.91 18.38 11.61
N ALA A 189 21.73 19.02 12.47
CA ALA A 189 23.01 18.45 12.89
C ALA A 189 22.85 17.24 13.84
N GLN A 190 21.70 17.12 14.50
CA GLN A 190 21.43 16.06 15.47
C GLN A 190 20.79 14.81 14.87
N VAL A 191 20.32 14.86 13.60
CA VAL A 191 19.64 13.73 13.00
C VAL A 191 20.63 12.63 12.60
N ASP A 192 20.27 11.39 12.88
CA ASP A 192 20.99 10.21 12.38
C ASP A 192 20.65 9.99 10.89
N ILE A 193 21.68 9.90 10.06
CA ILE A 193 21.53 9.67 8.64
C ILE A 193 21.60 8.17 8.37
N PRO A 194 20.56 7.56 7.78
CA PRO A 194 20.64 6.17 7.33
C PRO A 194 21.83 5.95 6.38
N PRO A 195 22.60 4.87 6.52
CA PRO A 195 23.87 4.67 5.80
C PRO A 195 23.72 4.60 4.27
N TYR A 196 22.50 4.39 3.78
CA TYR A 196 22.18 4.40 2.35
C TYR A 196 21.95 5.81 1.78
N LEU A 197 21.88 6.85 2.61
CA LEU A 197 21.74 8.25 2.18
C LEU A 197 23.08 9.00 2.25
N PRO A 198 23.34 9.95 1.34
CA PRO A 198 24.48 10.84 1.47
C PRO A 198 24.25 11.86 2.60
N ASP A 199 25.33 12.24 3.26
CA ASP A 199 25.30 13.32 4.25
C ASP A 199 25.35 14.68 3.53
N THR A 200 24.17 15.22 3.22
CA THR A 200 24.02 16.55 2.60
C THR A 200 23.06 17.40 3.44
N PRO A 201 23.16 18.75 3.35
CA PRO A 201 22.23 19.63 4.05
C PRO A 201 20.75 19.32 3.73
N ASP A 202 20.41 19.08 2.46
CA ASP A 202 19.04 18.80 2.04
C ASP A 202 18.50 17.46 2.59
N VAL A 203 19.37 16.45 2.74
CA VAL A 203 19.00 15.16 3.37
C VAL A 203 18.78 15.36 4.87
N ARG A 204 19.67 16.09 5.55
CA ARG A 204 19.52 16.41 6.98
C ARG A 204 18.25 17.20 7.24
N ASP A 205 17.96 18.22 6.43
CA ASP A 205 16.74 19.03 6.53
C ASP A 205 15.48 18.17 6.36
N ALA A 206 15.46 17.25 5.39
CA ALA A 206 14.32 16.37 5.19
C ALA A 206 14.08 15.45 6.40
N LEU A 207 15.14 14.90 7.01
CA LEU A 207 15.05 14.05 8.18
C LEU A 207 14.60 14.86 9.42
N ALA A 208 15.14 16.06 9.64
CA ALA A 208 14.75 16.94 10.75
C ALA A 208 13.28 17.38 10.63
N ARG A 209 12.85 17.73 9.41
CA ARG A 209 11.45 18.08 9.11
C ARG A 209 10.49 16.94 9.40
N ASN A 210 10.88 15.70 9.08
CA ASN A 210 10.06 14.54 9.39
C ASN A 210 9.83 14.37 10.90
N ILE A 211 10.83 14.67 11.74
CA ILE A 211 10.68 14.70 13.21
C ILE A 211 9.75 15.84 13.64
N ASP A 212 9.88 17.03 13.06
CA ASP A 212 9.00 18.17 13.37
C ASP A 212 7.52 17.86 13.05
N MET A 213 7.27 17.15 11.93
CA MET A 213 5.93 16.72 11.54
C MET A 213 5.34 15.75 12.56
N VAL A 214 6.12 14.77 13.02
CA VAL A 214 5.71 13.80 14.04
C VAL A 214 5.42 14.50 15.39
N ASN A 215 6.24 15.46 15.79
CA ASN A 215 6.03 16.26 17.00
C ASN A 215 4.75 17.13 16.91
N ALA A 216 4.41 17.60 15.70
CA ALA A 216 3.15 18.32 15.48
C ALA A 216 1.94 17.37 15.52
N GLN A 217 2.09 16.13 15.02
CA GLN A 217 1.06 15.09 15.04
C GLN A 217 0.62 14.72 16.47
N ASP A 218 1.55 14.67 17.42
CA ASP A 218 1.25 14.33 18.81
C ASP A 218 0.18 15.25 19.44
N LYS A 219 0.16 16.53 19.09
CA LYS A 219 -0.85 17.48 19.57
C LYS A 219 -2.26 17.14 19.07
N ALA A 220 -2.36 16.66 17.84
CA ALA A 220 -3.65 16.24 17.29
C ALA A 220 -4.16 14.95 17.97
N VAL A 221 -3.26 14.04 18.31
CA VAL A 221 -3.58 12.85 19.11
C VAL A 221 -4.05 13.25 20.51
N ALA A 222 -3.30 14.15 21.19
CA ALA A 222 -3.67 14.68 22.51
C ALA A 222 -5.09 15.26 22.50
N HIS A 223 -5.43 16.04 21.47
CA HIS A 223 -6.74 16.66 21.33
C HIS A 223 -7.88 15.63 21.31
N ILE A 224 -7.80 14.57 20.52
CA ILE A 224 -8.82 13.51 20.46
C ILE A 224 -8.94 12.78 21.79
N LEU A 225 -7.82 12.47 22.45
CA LEU A 225 -7.83 11.80 23.75
C LEU A 225 -8.47 12.68 24.84
N ASP A 226 -8.25 14.00 24.79
CA ASP A 226 -8.85 14.95 25.73
C ASP A 226 -10.35 15.16 25.45
N GLU A 227 -10.79 15.15 24.19
CA GLU A 227 -12.22 15.20 23.86
C GLU A 227 -12.96 13.96 24.38
N LEU A 228 -12.39 12.76 24.28
CA LEU A 228 -12.96 11.54 24.87
C LEU A 228 -13.12 11.66 26.39
N LYS A 229 -12.14 12.28 27.08
CA LYS A 229 -12.23 12.53 28.53
C LYS A 229 -13.32 13.55 28.86
N GLN A 230 -13.37 14.67 28.14
CA GLN A 230 -14.37 15.74 28.33
C GLN A 230 -15.79 15.22 28.12
N ASP A 231 -15.99 14.33 27.17
CA ASP A 231 -17.28 13.73 26.87
C ASP A 231 -17.63 12.53 27.79
N ASN A 232 -16.77 12.21 28.78
CA ASN A 232 -16.88 11.03 29.65
C ASN A 232 -16.95 9.70 28.89
N LEU A 233 -16.26 9.59 27.75
CA LEU A 233 -16.24 8.42 26.87
C LEU A 233 -14.93 7.63 26.92
N ALA A 234 -13.90 8.12 27.64
CA ALA A 234 -12.61 7.46 27.70
C ALA A 234 -12.69 5.99 28.18
N GLU A 235 -13.53 5.72 29.21
CA GLU A 235 -13.72 4.37 29.74
C GLU A 235 -14.69 3.51 28.92
N GLU A 236 -15.27 4.06 27.87
CA GLU A 236 -16.21 3.40 26.97
C GLU A 236 -15.63 3.19 25.56
N THR A 237 -14.38 3.63 25.31
CA THR A 237 -13.82 3.72 23.94
C THR A 237 -12.49 2.99 23.84
N ILE A 238 -12.40 2.03 22.90
CA ILE A 238 -11.15 1.42 22.47
C ILE A 238 -10.51 2.36 21.44
N VAL A 239 -9.22 2.69 21.65
CA VAL A 239 -8.49 3.62 20.79
C VAL A 239 -7.39 2.88 20.04
N PHE A 240 -7.35 3.05 18.72
CA PHE A 240 -6.25 2.64 17.85
C PHE A 240 -5.52 3.88 17.38
N PHE A 241 -4.20 3.85 17.48
CA PHE A 241 -3.30 4.81 16.87
C PHE A 241 -2.36 4.06 15.93
N PHE A 242 -2.33 4.44 14.66
CA PHE A 242 -1.46 3.81 13.66
C PHE A 242 -1.26 4.71 12.44
N ALA A 243 -0.25 4.40 11.62
CA ALA A 243 -0.07 5.02 10.32
C ALA A 243 -0.55 4.09 9.19
N ASP A 244 -0.97 4.67 8.06
CA ASP A 244 -1.45 3.94 6.90
C ASP A 244 -0.33 3.21 6.14
N HIS A 245 0.89 3.71 6.19
CA HIS A 245 2.14 3.06 5.76
C HIS A 245 3.34 3.71 6.45
N GLY A 246 4.58 3.29 6.09
CA GLY A 246 5.80 3.81 6.68
C GLY A 246 6.13 5.26 6.30
N GLY A 247 7.35 5.69 6.59
CA GLY A 247 7.79 7.08 6.54
C GLY A 247 7.96 7.67 5.14
N VAL A 248 8.40 8.93 5.09
CA VAL A 248 8.57 9.75 3.87
C VAL A 248 10.01 10.15 3.57
N ALA A 249 10.97 9.78 4.42
CA ALA A 249 12.37 9.95 4.10
C ALA A 249 12.73 9.20 2.80
N PRO A 250 13.75 9.62 2.03
CA PRO A 250 14.13 8.91 0.82
C PRO A 250 14.35 7.41 1.03
N ARG A 251 13.90 6.56 0.10
CA ARG A 251 13.87 5.09 0.15
C ARG A 251 12.89 4.51 1.18
N THR A 252 11.90 5.25 1.65
CA THR A 252 10.88 4.73 2.57
C THR A 252 9.52 4.55 1.88
N LYS A 253 8.70 5.59 1.72
CA LYS A 253 7.44 5.53 0.98
C LYS A 253 7.67 4.95 -0.42
N ARG A 254 6.76 4.12 -0.91
CA ARG A 254 6.82 3.40 -2.19
C ARG A 254 7.82 2.24 -2.27
N TYR A 255 8.64 1.98 -1.24
CA TYR A 255 9.63 0.89 -1.26
C TYR A 255 9.32 -0.19 -0.23
N CYS A 256 9.52 -1.47 -0.60
CA CYS A 256 9.21 -2.63 0.23
C CYS A 256 10.27 -2.92 1.30
N TYR A 257 10.81 -1.87 1.91
CA TYR A 257 11.73 -1.93 3.05
C TYR A 257 11.02 -1.61 4.37
N GLU A 258 11.68 -1.83 5.51
CA GLU A 258 11.13 -1.48 6.83
C GLU A 258 10.66 -0.03 6.87
N GLY A 259 11.46 0.92 6.36
CA GLY A 259 11.10 2.33 6.33
C GLY A 259 9.77 2.64 5.63
N GLY A 260 9.38 1.84 4.64
CA GLY A 260 8.12 2.01 3.90
C GLY A 260 6.95 1.16 4.42
N LEU A 261 7.24 0.07 5.14
CA LEU A 261 6.24 -0.91 5.52
C LEU A 261 5.96 -0.98 7.01
N ASN A 262 6.99 -0.82 7.87
CA ASN A 262 6.82 -0.87 9.32
C ASN A 262 6.14 0.42 9.81
N VAL A 263 5.00 0.27 10.51
CA VAL A 263 4.17 1.36 11.00
C VAL A 263 4.06 1.33 12.52
N PRO A 264 3.91 2.48 13.20
CA PRO A 264 3.48 2.48 14.58
C PRO A 264 2.07 1.88 14.67
N PHE A 265 1.86 1.05 15.68
CA PHE A 265 0.55 0.46 15.96
C PHE A 265 0.37 0.33 17.46
N ILE A 266 -0.52 1.13 18.02
CA ILE A 266 -0.80 1.19 19.47
C ILE A 266 -2.30 1.03 19.66
N THR A 267 -2.71 0.16 20.59
CA THR A 267 -4.12 -0.03 20.92
C THR A 267 -4.32 0.09 22.42
N TYR A 268 -5.24 0.96 22.81
CA TYR A 268 -5.65 1.14 24.21
C TYR A 268 -7.04 0.54 24.44
N PHE A 269 -7.15 -0.28 25.49
CA PHE A 269 -8.40 -0.82 25.99
C PHE A 269 -8.72 -0.25 27.36
N PRO A 270 -9.84 0.44 27.54
CA PRO A 270 -10.27 0.84 28.88
C PRO A 270 -10.58 -0.39 29.74
N ARG A 271 -10.53 -0.22 31.07
CA ARG A 271 -10.67 -1.33 32.03
C ARG A 271 -11.90 -2.21 31.74
N LYS A 272 -13.01 -1.61 31.35
CA LYS A 272 -14.26 -2.28 30.99
C LYS A 272 -14.10 -3.33 29.89
N TYR A 273 -13.24 -3.06 28.90
CA TYR A 273 -13.01 -3.88 27.72
C TYR A 273 -11.63 -4.56 27.69
N ALA A 274 -10.88 -4.50 28.80
CA ALA A 274 -9.54 -5.11 28.87
C ALA A 274 -9.53 -6.61 28.58
N HIS A 275 -10.65 -7.30 28.85
CA HIS A 275 -10.82 -8.73 28.55
C HIS A 275 -10.81 -9.04 27.04
N LEU A 276 -11.09 -8.06 26.16
CA LEU A 276 -11.02 -8.22 24.70
C LEU A 276 -9.61 -8.10 24.14
N ALA A 277 -8.68 -7.55 24.92
CA ALA A 277 -7.30 -7.30 24.48
C ALA A 277 -6.49 -8.60 24.27
N GLY A 278 -6.80 -9.66 25.02
CA GLY A 278 -6.09 -10.94 24.94
C GLY A 278 -4.59 -10.87 25.30
N ARG A 279 -4.09 -9.67 25.66
CA ARG A 279 -2.69 -9.36 25.96
C ARG A 279 -2.60 -8.37 27.13
N LYS A 280 -1.44 -8.35 27.79
CA LYS A 280 -1.19 -7.40 28.88
C LYS A 280 -0.90 -6.01 28.30
N GLN A 281 -1.67 -5.02 28.74
CA GLN A 281 -1.40 -3.62 28.43
C GLN A 281 -0.18 -3.09 29.20
N GLY A 282 0.42 -2.01 28.70
CA GLY A 282 1.65 -1.42 29.26
C GLY A 282 2.93 -2.21 28.89
N THR A 283 2.85 -3.15 27.96
CA THR A 283 4.01 -3.94 27.49
C THR A 283 4.04 -4.00 25.96
N PRO A 284 5.22 -3.87 25.33
CA PRO A 284 5.37 -4.09 23.90
C PRO A 284 5.01 -5.52 23.49
N SER A 285 4.36 -5.67 22.34
CA SER A 285 4.10 -6.95 21.71
C SER A 285 5.04 -7.18 20.52
N GLN A 286 5.55 -8.40 20.41
CA GLN A 286 6.35 -8.86 19.29
C GLN A 286 5.52 -9.61 18.24
N ASP A 287 4.22 -9.70 18.44
CA ASP A 287 3.32 -10.33 17.48
C ASP A 287 3.31 -9.57 16.17
N LEU A 288 3.24 -10.31 15.07
CA LEU A 288 3.13 -9.75 13.73
C LEU A 288 1.73 -9.22 13.49
N VAL A 289 1.64 -8.00 12.99
CA VAL A 289 0.39 -7.32 12.60
C VAL A 289 0.47 -6.91 11.14
N SER A 290 -0.60 -7.12 10.39
CA SER A 290 -0.79 -6.54 9.06
C SER A 290 -1.99 -5.61 9.06
N LEU A 291 -1.91 -4.47 8.37
CA LEU A 291 -3.04 -3.53 8.31
C LEU A 291 -4.31 -4.11 7.66
N VAL A 292 -4.20 -5.22 6.93
CA VAL A 292 -5.38 -5.96 6.45
C VAL A 292 -6.21 -6.56 7.60
N ASP A 293 -5.62 -6.67 8.80
CA ASP A 293 -6.27 -7.19 10.01
C ASP A 293 -7.21 -6.18 10.68
N LEU A 294 -7.13 -4.90 10.33
CA LEU A 294 -7.89 -3.82 10.97
C LEU A 294 -9.41 -4.02 10.84
N ALA A 295 -9.90 -4.33 9.64
CA ALA A 295 -11.33 -4.53 9.41
C ALA A 295 -11.86 -5.73 10.21
N PRO A 296 -11.32 -6.96 10.09
CA PRO A 296 -11.81 -8.11 10.87
C PRO A 296 -11.62 -7.92 12.37
N THR A 297 -10.57 -7.22 12.83
CA THR A 297 -10.37 -6.87 14.24
C THR A 297 -11.49 -5.97 14.77
N THR A 298 -11.82 -4.93 14.02
CA THR A 298 -12.87 -3.97 14.42
C THR A 298 -14.25 -4.65 14.46
N LEU A 299 -14.53 -5.52 13.49
CA LEU A 299 -15.75 -6.34 13.52
C LEU A 299 -15.81 -7.26 14.75
N ALA A 300 -14.71 -7.95 15.06
CA ALA A 300 -14.66 -8.85 16.24
C ALA A 300 -14.87 -8.08 17.56
N LEU A 301 -14.31 -6.86 17.69
CA LEU A 301 -14.53 -5.99 18.85
C LEU A 301 -15.99 -5.51 18.94
N ALA A 302 -16.65 -5.31 17.80
CA ALA A 302 -18.06 -5.00 17.72
C ALA A 302 -18.99 -6.22 17.97
N GLY A 303 -18.40 -7.42 18.14
CA GLY A 303 -19.14 -8.67 18.32
C GLY A 303 -19.68 -9.27 17.02
N LEU A 304 -19.05 -8.96 15.90
CA LEU A 304 -19.41 -9.42 14.55
C LEU A 304 -18.36 -10.37 13.99
N ASP A 305 -18.80 -11.36 13.23
CA ASP A 305 -17.89 -12.23 12.47
C ASP A 305 -17.40 -11.52 11.22
N ALA A 306 -16.13 -11.74 10.88
CA ALA A 306 -15.56 -11.25 9.64
C ALA A 306 -16.10 -12.07 8.45
N PRO A 307 -16.53 -11.44 7.36
CA PRO A 307 -16.89 -12.12 6.13
C PRO A 307 -15.74 -12.97 5.58
N SER A 308 -16.06 -14.11 4.97
CA SER A 308 -15.07 -15.05 4.43
C SER A 308 -14.19 -14.49 3.31
N ILE A 309 -14.60 -13.40 2.66
CA ILE A 309 -13.81 -12.70 1.65
C ILE A 309 -12.67 -11.89 2.27
N MET A 310 -12.76 -11.52 3.54
CA MET A 310 -11.67 -10.83 4.23
C MET A 310 -10.49 -11.78 4.42
N GLN A 311 -9.30 -11.30 4.08
CA GLN A 311 -8.05 -12.06 4.15
C GLN A 311 -7.24 -11.75 5.41
N GLY A 312 -7.63 -10.69 6.12
CA GLY A 312 -7.12 -10.36 7.44
C GLY A 312 -7.65 -11.31 8.51
N GLN A 313 -6.98 -11.33 9.67
CA GLN A 313 -7.43 -12.06 10.85
C GLN A 313 -7.61 -11.11 12.04
N PRO A 314 -8.59 -11.34 12.93
CA PRO A 314 -8.75 -10.52 14.12
C PRO A 314 -7.51 -10.57 15.02
N LEU A 315 -7.06 -9.42 15.51
CA LEU A 315 -5.98 -9.32 16.51
C LEU A 315 -6.50 -9.39 17.93
N PHE A 316 -7.76 -8.99 18.12
CA PHE A 316 -8.45 -8.83 19.37
C PHE A 316 -9.88 -9.35 19.27
N GLY A 317 -10.51 -9.63 20.41
CA GLY A 317 -11.91 -10.07 20.45
C GLY A 317 -12.18 -11.09 21.55
N ARG A 318 -13.38 -11.67 21.51
CA ARG A 318 -13.80 -12.68 22.51
C ARG A 318 -13.11 -14.03 22.31
N THR A 319 -12.75 -14.35 21.09
CA THR A 319 -12.09 -15.62 20.74
C THR A 319 -10.59 -15.38 20.68
N PRO A 320 -9.75 -16.22 21.33
CA PRO A 320 -8.31 -16.14 21.21
C PRO A 320 -7.88 -16.27 19.74
N THR A 321 -6.95 -15.43 19.31
CA THR A 321 -6.39 -15.44 17.96
C THR A 321 -5.04 -16.12 17.94
N THR A 322 -4.75 -16.89 16.88
CA THR A 322 -3.42 -17.46 16.67
C THR A 322 -2.51 -16.38 16.08
N PRO A 323 -1.31 -16.13 16.69
CA PRO A 323 -0.36 -15.20 16.12
C PRO A 323 0.03 -15.59 14.69
N ARG A 324 0.24 -14.59 13.85
CA ARG A 324 0.77 -14.80 12.49
C ARG A 324 2.19 -15.32 12.51
N GLN A 325 2.52 -16.19 11.58
CA GLN A 325 3.89 -16.58 11.32
C GLN A 325 4.57 -15.63 10.32
N TYR A 326 3.79 -15.05 9.39
CA TYR A 326 4.29 -14.19 8.32
C TYR A 326 3.40 -12.98 8.09
N VAL A 327 4.02 -11.87 7.67
CA VAL A 327 3.32 -10.73 7.05
C VAL A 327 3.81 -10.58 5.62
N PHE A 328 2.84 -10.39 4.71
CA PHE A 328 3.08 -10.21 3.29
C PHE A 328 2.75 -8.78 2.88
N SER A 329 3.57 -8.21 2.01
CA SER A 329 3.35 -6.89 1.43
C SER A 329 3.82 -6.86 -0.02
N GLY A 330 3.43 -5.83 -0.75
CA GLY A 330 3.85 -5.72 -2.14
C GLY A 330 3.80 -4.29 -2.66
N ARG A 331 4.44 -4.10 -3.80
CA ARG A 331 4.43 -2.87 -4.57
C ARG A 331 4.14 -3.20 -6.02
N ASN A 332 3.29 -2.41 -6.65
CA ASN A 332 3.11 -2.38 -8.09
C ASN A 332 3.42 -0.97 -8.61
N ARG A 333 2.71 -0.46 -9.63
CA ARG A 333 2.91 0.90 -10.14
C ARG A 333 2.67 1.94 -9.03
N MET A 334 3.61 2.86 -8.90
CA MET A 334 3.53 4.02 -8.01
C MET A 334 3.55 5.28 -8.88
N ASP A 335 2.41 5.96 -8.99
CA ASP A 335 2.20 7.07 -9.92
C ASP A 335 2.61 6.68 -11.37
N GLU A 336 3.63 7.29 -11.97
CA GLU A 336 4.17 6.96 -13.29
C GLU A 336 5.21 5.83 -13.29
N CYS A 337 5.71 5.39 -12.11
CA CYS A 337 6.78 4.42 -12.01
C CYS A 337 6.23 2.99 -11.92
N TYR A 338 6.35 2.23 -13.02
CA TYR A 338 6.00 0.81 -13.02
C TYR A 338 7.12 -0.02 -12.40
N ASP A 339 6.76 -0.75 -11.36
CA ASP A 339 7.63 -1.74 -10.71
C ASP A 339 6.75 -2.88 -10.17
N LEU A 340 7.35 -4.00 -9.81
CA LEU A 340 6.64 -5.11 -9.21
C LEU A 340 7.55 -5.79 -8.18
N MET A 341 7.16 -5.70 -6.92
CA MET A 341 7.88 -6.29 -5.80
C MET A 341 6.89 -7.04 -4.90
N ARG A 342 7.32 -8.17 -4.37
CA ARG A 342 6.62 -8.92 -3.32
C ARG A 342 7.57 -9.19 -2.17
N THR A 343 7.07 -9.10 -0.94
CA THR A 343 7.88 -9.30 0.25
C THR A 343 7.13 -10.06 1.33
N VAL A 344 7.89 -10.81 2.12
CA VAL A 344 7.42 -11.51 3.31
C VAL A 344 8.40 -11.29 4.45
N THR A 345 7.86 -11.16 5.67
CA THR A 345 8.67 -11.14 6.89
C THR A 345 8.09 -12.11 7.94
N ASP A 346 8.97 -12.76 8.68
CA ASP A 346 8.66 -13.52 9.90
C ASP A 346 8.91 -12.69 11.17
N GLY A 347 9.23 -11.39 10.98
CA GLY A 347 9.54 -10.45 12.05
C GLY A 347 11.00 -10.47 12.51
N GLN A 348 11.83 -11.34 11.96
CA GLN A 348 13.28 -11.33 12.09
C GLN A 348 13.94 -11.13 10.73
N TYR A 349 13.52 -11.89 9.72
CA TYR A 349 14.01 -11.79 8.35
C TYR A 349 12.97 -11.15 7.45
N ARG A 350 13.43 -10.31 6.53
CA ARG A 350 12.64 -9.83 5.42
C ARG A 350 13.20 -10.35 4.11
N TYR A 351 12.38 -11.08 3.37
CA TYR A 351 12.66 -11.52 2.01
C TYR A 351 11.89 -10.66 1.02
N ILE A 352 12.57 -10.19 -0.03
CA ILE A 352 11.98 -9.38 -1.12
C ILE A 352 12.28 -10.06 -2.44
N ARG A 353 11.28 -10.17 -3.31
CA ARG A 353 11.41 -10.63 -4.68
C ARG A 353 11.09 -9.50 -5.64
N ASN A 354 12.05 -9.16 -6.51
CA ASN A 354 11.96 -8.11 -7.50
C ASN A 354 11.62 -8.70 -8.86
N TYR A 355 10.41 -8.44 -9.35
CA TYR A 355 9.96 -8.94 -10.66
C TYR A 355 10.37 -8.02 -11.82
N MET A 356 10.86 -6.80 -11.52
CA MET A 356 11.45 -5.87 -12.48
C MET A 356 12.93 -5.59 -12.14
N PRO A 357 13.78 -6.64 -12.09
CA PRO A 357 15.17 -6.48 -11.63
C PRO A 357 16.06 -5.69 -12.61
N HIS A 358 15.60 -5.46 -13.83
CA HIS A 358 16.28 -4.64 -14.84
C HIS A 358 16.05 -3.13 -14.65
N ARG A 359 15.13 -2.74 -13.80
CA ARG A 359 14.89 -1.35 -13.42
C ARG A 359 15.65 -1.01 -12.14
N ILE A 360 16.08 0.23 -12.00
CA ILE A 360 16.71 0.74 -10.78
C ILE A 360 15.62 0.99 -9.71
N TYR A 361 16.02 1.14 -8.44
CA TYR A 361 15.09 1.58 -7.40
C TYR A 361 14.72 3.06 -7.60
N GLY A 362 15.70 3.90 -7.86
CA GLY A 362 15.59 5.35 -8.05
C GLY A 362 14.97 5.74 -9.40
N GLN A 363 13.92 5.06 -9.84
CA GLN A 363 13.10 5.52 -10.96
C GLN A 363 12.53 6.90 -10.61
N HIS A 364 12.68 7.87 -11.49
CA HIS A 364 12.21 9.23 -11.24
C HIS A 364 10.69 9.22 -11.05
N ASN A 365 10.24 9.60 -9.87
CA ASN A 365 8.84 9.88 -9.55
C ASN A 365 8.68 11.38 -9.37
N SER A 366 7.84 12.01 -10.17
CA SER A 366 7.70 13.48 -10.20
C SER A 366 7.27 14.07 -8.86
N TYR A 367 6.49 13.31 -8.08
CA TYR A 367 6.03 13.75 -6.76
C TYR A 367 7.13 13.62 -5.70
N GLU A 368 7.81 12.47 -5.61
CA GLU A 368 8.95 12.27 -4.69
C GLU A 368 10.06 13.28 -4.94
N TRP A 369 10.33 13.58 -6.23
CA TRP A 369 11.38 14.54 -6.63
C TRP A 369 11.02 16.01 -6.37
N MET A 370 9.83 16.31 -5.83
CA MET A 370 9.58 17.61 -5.21
C MET A 370 10.37 17.76 -3.89
N GLY A 371 10.73 16.66 -3.24
CA GLY A 371 11.57 16.64 -2.05
C GLY A 371 13.06 16.86 -2.35
N ARG A 372 13.68 17.85 -1.71
CA ARG A 372 15.10 18.19 -1.88
C ARG A 372 16.06 17.03 -1.53
N GLY A 373 15.67 16.18 -0.59
CA GLY A 373 16.46 15.00 -0.21
C GLY A 373 16.71 14.03 -1.38
N TYR A 374 15.69 13.76 -2.23
CA TYR A 374 15.85 12.95 -3.44
C TYR A 374 16.69 13.63 -4.50
N GLN A 375 16.49 14.94 -4.72
CA GLN A 375 17.25 15.73 -5.67
C GLN A 375 18.74 15.74 -5.30
N SER A 376 19.04 16.03 -4.05
CA SER A 376 20.41 16.06 -3.53
C SER A 376 21.10 14.70 -3.64
N TRP A 377 20.37 13.59 -3.32
CA TRP A 377 20.92 12.24 -3.50
C TRP A 377 21.25 11.93 -4.95
N GLN A 378 20.41 12.35 -5.89
CA GLN A 378 20.67 12.19 -7.33
C GLN A 378 21.84 13.05 -7.81
N GLU A 379 21.96 14.28 -7.32
CA GLU A 379 23.09 15.16 -7.62
C GLU A 379 24.43 14.54 -7.18
N GLU A 380 24.46 13.94 -5.97
CA GLU A 380 25.63 13.24 -5.47
C GLU A 380 25.98 12.01 -6.32
N TRP A 381 24.96 11.27 -6.78
CA TRP A 381 25.17 10.13 -7.68
C TRP A 381 25.72 10.56 -9.03
N GLN A 382 25.16 11.59 -9.66
CA GLN A 382 25.61 12.12 -10.95
C GLN A 382 27.03 12.68 -10.88
N ALA A 383 27.40 13.23 -9.75
CA ALA A 383 28.76 13.74 -9.50
C ALA A 383 29.78 12.64 -9.12
N GLY A 384 29.33 11.38 -9.00
CA GLY A 384 30.19 10.24 -8.65
C GLY A 384 30.73 10.26 -7.21
N ARG A 385 30.04 10.94 -6.27
CA ARG A 385 30.50 11.11 -4.88
C ARG A 385 29.90 10.09 -3.91
N LEU A 386 28.99 9.22 -4.36
CA LEU A 386 28.37 8.21 -3.51
C LEU A 386 29.30 7.01 -3.27
N ASN A 387 29.28 6.46 -2.05
CA ASN A 387 29.84 5.16 -1.76
C ASN A 387 28.93 4.03 -2.31
N GLU A 388 29.40 2.77 -2.23
CA GLU A 388 28.70 1.59 -2.77
C GLU A 388 27.28 1.42 -2.21
N THR A 389 27.07 1.61 -0.91
CA THR A 389 25.77 1.49 -0.24
C THR A 389 24.81 2.57 -0.70
N GLN A 390 25.26 3.80 -0.80
CA GLN A 390 24.47 4.94 -1.26
C GLN A 390 24.14 4.85 -2.75
N ALA A 391 25.07 4.30 -3.56
CA ALA A 391 24.90 4.15 -5.00
C ALA A 391 23.99 2.95 -5.38
N ALA A 392 23.73 2.01 -4.47
CA ALA A 392 22.90 0.84 -4.75
C ALA A 392 21.48 1.19 -5.23
N PHE A 393 20.91 2.28 -4.74
CA PHE A 393 19.59 2.79 -5.14
C PHE A 393 19.51 3.16 -6.63
N TRP A 394 20.62 3.56 -7.23
CA TRP A 394 20.75 4.00 -8.62
C TRP A 394 21.19 2.89 -9.59
N ARG A 395 21.31 1.67 -9.08
CA ARG A 395 21.69 0.48 -9.87
C ARG A 395 20.49 -0.43 -10.09
N THR A 396 20.60 -1.35 -11.04
CA THR A 396 19.62 -2.40 -11.26
C THR A 396 19.52 -3.30 -10.03
N LYS A 397 18.29 -3.77 -9.76
CA LYS A 397 17.97 -4.56 -8.57
C LYS A 397 18.49 -5.99 -8.66
N PRO A 398 18.86 -6.64 -7.55
CA PRO A 398 18.92 -8.09 -7.49
C PRO A 398 17.51 -8.69 -7.66
N ALA A 399 17.43 -9.93 -8.15
CA ALA A 399 16.14 -10.63 -8.25
C ALA A 399 15.54 -10.93 -6.87
N GLU A 400 16.41 -11.25 -5.91
CA GLU A 400 16.04 -11.61 -4.54
C GLU A 400 16.87 -10.84 -3.54
N GLU A 401 16.24 -10.46 -2.43
CA GLU A 401 16.90 -9.82 -1.28
C GLU A 401 16.46 -10.52 0.00
N LEU A 402 17.39 -10.65 0.94
CA LEU A 402 17.15 -11.19 2.28
C LEU A 402 17.93 -10.36 3.31
N TYR A 403 17.27 -9.94 4.37
CA TYR A 403 17.86 -9.11 5.42
C TYR A 403 17.52 -9.65 6.81
N ASP A 404 18.48 -9.68 7.75
CA ASP A 404 18.22 -9.91 9.18
C ASP A 404 17.95 -8.54 9.84
N LEU A 405 16.70 -8.25 10.14
CA LEU A 405 16.22 -6.95 10.66
C LEU A 405 16.78 -6.62 12.06
N ARG A 406 17.30 -7.61 12.80
CA ARG A 406 17.90 -7.39 14.14
C ARG A 406 19.30 -6.79 14.05
N THR A 407 20.04 -7.14 13.00
CA THR A 407 21.45 -6.73 12.81
C THR A 407 21.61 -5.73 11.69
N ASP A 408 20.63 -5.65 10.78
CA ASP A 408 20.59 -4.75 9.63
C ASP A 408 19.22 -4.06 9.49
N PRO A 409 18.86 -3.17 10.41
CA PRO A 409 17.57 -2.47 10.37
C PRO A 409 17.44 -1.55 9.13
N HIS A 410 18.56 -1.16 8.51
CA HIS A 410 18.60 -0.35 7.30
C HIS A 410 18.55 -1.16 6.00
N GLN A 411 18.62 -2.48 6.08
CA GLN A 411 18.54 -3.39 4.93
C GLN A 411 19.52 -3.01 3.81
N ILE A 412 20.80 -3.02 4.14
CA ILE A 412 21.92 -2.69 3.23
C ILE A 412 22.82 -3.90 2.94
N HIS A 413 22.69 -4.98 3.72
CA HIS A 413 23.49 -6.21 3.58
C HIS A 413 22.60 -7.36 3.08
N ASN A 414 22.50 -7.53 1.75
CA ASN A 414 21.68 -8.57 1.15
C ASN A 414 22.29 -9.96 1.35
N LEU A 415 21.63 -10.81 2.14
CA LEU A 415 22.04 -12.18 2.49
C LEU A 415 21.51 -13.24 1.51
N ALA A 416 20.77 -12.87 0.45
CA ALA A 416 20.09 -13.82 -0.43
C ALA A 416 21.04 -14.80 -1.14
N GLN A 417 22.31 -14.43 -1.33
CA GLN A 417 23.33 -15.28 -1.96
C GLN A 417 24.25 -15.98 -0.94
N ASP A 418 24.13 -15.68 0.35
CA ASP A 418 24.93 -16.30 1.39
C ASP A 418 24.43 -17.73 1.68
N GLN A 419 25.36 -18.70 1.62
CA GLN A 419 25.06 -20.12 1.86
C GLN A 419 24.52 -20.38 3.27
N ALA A 420 24.93 -19.59 4.26
CA ALA A 420 24.46 -19.74 5.64
C ALA A 420 22.95 -19.45 5.78
N PHE A 421 22.37 -18.68 4.88
CA PHE A 421 20.96 -18.24 4.94
C PHE A 421 20.07 -18.91 3.88
N GLN A 422 20.56 -19.87 3.10
CA GLN A 422 19.79 -20.50 2.03
C GLN A 422 18.51 -21.20 2.52
N THR A 423 18.54 -21.85 3.69
CA THR A 423 17.35 -22.48 4.30
C THR A 423 16.28 -21.44 4.61
N THR A 424 16.67 -20.32 5.24
CA THR A 424 15.76 -19.21 5.57
C THR A 424 15.20 -18.58 4.30
N ARG A 425 16.04 -18.31 3.29
CA ARG A 425 15.63 -17.77 2.01
C ARG A 425 14.60 -18.68 1.32
N HIS A 426 14.85 -19.99 1.25
CA HIS A 426 13.93 -20.95 0.64
C HIS A 426 12.60 -21.02 1.38
N ALA A 427 12.60 -21.02 2.71
CA ALA A 427 11.38 -21.06 3.51
C ALA A 427 10.51 -19.81 3.27
N LEU A 428 11.11 -18.61 3.29
CA LEU A 428 10.39 -17.36 3.05
C LEU A 428 9.93 -17.24 1.59
N SER A 429 10.77 -17.67 0.62
CA SER A 429 10.41 -17.71 -0.79
C SER A 429 9.20 -18.62 -1.04
N ALA A 430 9.19 -19.83 -0.46
CA ALA A 430 8.07 -20.77 -0.57
C ALA A 430 6.80 -20.25 0.11
N ALA A 431 6.93 -19.61 1.29
CA ALA A 431 5.80 -18.97 1.98
C ALA A 431 5.18 -17.85 1.11
N LEU A 432 6.03 -17.06 0.43
CA LEU A 432 5.58 -16.01 -0.48
C LEU A 432 4.84 -16.57 -1.69
N ASP A 433 5.36 -17.62 -2.35
CA ASP A 433 4.70 -18.28 -3.47
C ASP A 433 3.34 -18.84 -3.05
N GLN A 434 3.29 -19.53 -1.91
CA GLN A 434 2.04 -20.08 -1.38
C GLN A 434 1.02 -18.99 -1.07
N HIS A 435 1.46 -17.86 -0.50
CA HIS A 435 0.58 -16.72 -0.24
C HIS A 435 -0.01 -16.15 -1.53
N MET A 436 0.82 -15.88 -2.53
CA MET A 436 0.38 -15.35 -3.83
C MET A 436 -0.64 -16.28 -4.50
N LEU A 437 -0.40 -17.60 -4.47
CA LEU A 437 -1.33 -18.60 -5.01
C LEU A 437 -2.65 -18.63 -4.21
N THR A 438 -2.58 -18.65 -2.87
CA THR A 438 -3.75 -18.75 -2.00
C THR A 438 -4.65 -17.53 -2.09
N THR A 439 -4.06 -16.33 -2.12
CA THR A 439 -4.80 -15.06 -2.24
C THR A 439 -5.17 -14.73 -3.68
N HIS A 440 -4.68 -15.50 -4.64
CA HIS A 440 -4.84 -15.25 -6.07
C HIS A 440 -4.34 -13.86 -6.45
N ASP A 441 -3.04 -13.62 -6.23
CA ASP A 441 -2.40 -12.32 -6.49
C ASP A 441 -2.57 -11.90 -7.95
N ASN A 442 -3.26 -10.79 -8.18
CA ASN A 442 -3.59 -10.29 -9.53
C ASN A 442 -2.52 -9.41 -10.17
N ALA A 443 -1.47 -9.09 -9.43
CA ALA A 443 -0.54 -8.07 -9.85
C ALA A 443 0.40 -8.47 -11.01
N PHE A 444 0.30 -9.70 -11.48
CA PHE A 444 1.00 -10.16 -12.68
C PHE A 444 0.19 -9.91 -13.96
N VAL A 445 -1.03 -9.36 -13.84
CA VAL A 445 -1.85 -8.94 -14.99
C VAL A 445 -1.34 -7.61 -15.51
N PRO A 446 -0.96 -7.48 -16.79
CA PRO A 446 -0.58 -6.18 -17.35
C PRO A 446 -1.74 -5.18 -17.30
N GLU A 447 -1.48 -3.93 -16.90
CA GLU A 447 -2.52 -2.90 -16.74
C GLU A 447 -3.30 -2.58 -18.02
N THR A 448 -2.77 -2.88 -19.21
CA THR A 448 -3.45 -2.67 -20.49
C THR A 448 -4.47 -3.75 -20.82
N THR A 449 -4.62 -4.77 -19.98
CA THR A 449 -5.57 -5.86 -20.21
C THR A 449 -6.89 -5.63 -19.47
N ALA A 450 -8.00 -6.08 -20.07
CA ALA A 450 -9.33 -6.00 -19.47
C ALA A 450 -9.60 -7.05 -18.37
N ARG A 451 -8.60 -7.88 -18.02
CA ARG A 451 -8.74 -8.99 -17.05
C ARG A 451 -8.55 -8.55 -15.60
N GLN A 452 -8.78 -7.30 -15.33
CA GLN A 452 -8.66 -6.72 -14.00
C GLN A 452 -9.89 -7.04 -13.14
N GLY A 453 -9.68 -7.03 -11.82
CA GLY A 453 -10.72 -7.21 -10.83
C GLY A 453 -10.74 -8.59 -10.20
N TYR A 454 -11.31 -8.64 -8.99
CA TYR A 454 -11.29 -9.84 -8.16
C TYR A 454 -12.00 -11.03 -8.79
N PHE A 455 -13.23 -10.83 -9.28
CA PHE A 455 -14.04 -11.94 -9.83
C PHE A 455 -13.58 -12.35 -11.22
N VAL A 456 -13.39 -11.39 -12.11
CA VAL A 456 -12.97 -11.66 -13.50
C VAL A 456 -11.65 -12.43 -13.55
N SER A 457 -10.69 -12.08 -12.70
CA SER A 457 -9.40 -12.78 -12.66
C SER A 457 -9.50 -14.24 -12.16
N ARG A 458 -10.60 -14.60 -11.49
CA ARG A 458 -10.84 -15.96 -10.97
C ARG A 458 -11.71 -16.83 -11.88
N GLU A 459 -12.18 -16.27 -13.00
CA GLU A 459 -12.87 -17.06 -14.03
C GLU A 459 -11.88 -18.02 -14.69
N GLU A 460 -12.36 -19.21 -15.04
CA GLU A 460 -11.52 -20.26 -15.61
C GLU A 460 -10.81 -19.77 -16.90
N GLY A 461 -9.50 -19.97 -16.96
CA GLY A 461 -8.66 -19.59 -18.12
C GLY A 461 -8.38 -18.10 -18.28
N VAL A 462 -8.99 -17.22 -17.47
CA VAL A 462 -8.78 -15.77 -17.58
C VAL A 462 -7.41 -15.37 -17.03
N TYR A 463 -7.07 -15.84 -15.84
CA TYR A 463 -5.79 -15.54 -15.20
C TYR A 463 -5.16 -16.79 -14.57
N PRO A 464 -4.38 -17.57 -15.34
CA PRO A 464 -3.82 -18.84 -14.90
C PRO A 464 -2.57 -18.65 -14.02
N LEU A 465 -2.75 -18.17 -12.78
CA LEU A 465 -1.65 -17.81 -11.87
C LEU A 465 -0.72 -18.99 -11.56
N GLN A 466 -1.25 -20.23 -11.51
CA GLN A 466 -0.43 -21.41 -11.26
C GLN A 466 0.59 -21.70 -12.38
N GLU A 467 0.27 -21.32 -13.63
CA GLU A 467 1.18 -21.41 -14.76
C GLU A 467 2.09 -20.17 -14.88
N LEU A 468 1.51 -19.01 -14.60
CA LEU A 468 2.16 -17.70 -14.77
C LEU A 468 3.25 -17.44 -13.72
N LEU A 469 3.02 -17.80 -12.46
CA LEU A 469 3.96 -17.54 -11.38
C LEU A 469 5.31 -18.26 -11.58
N PRO A 470 5.37 -19.55 -11.94
CA PRO A 470 6.63 -20.21 -12.27
C PRO A 470 7.36 -19.56 -13.46
N LEU A 471 6.62 -19.10 -14.49
CA LEU A 471 7.18 -18.40 -15.63
C LEU A 471 7.81 -17.06 -15.23
N ALA A 472 7.12 -16.28 -14.40
CA ALA A 472 7.62 -15.02 -13.88
C ALA A 472 8.85 -15.24 -12.96
N ASN A 473 8.82 -16.26 -12.11
CA ASN A 473 9.96 -16.66 -11.28
C ASN A 473 11.17 -17.08 -12.15
N ALA A 474 10.94 -17.83 -13.25
CA ALA A 474 12.00 -18.19 -14.19
C ALA A 474 12.58 -16.95 -14.90
N ALA A 475 11.74 -15.97 -15.25
CA ALA A 475 12.17 -14.75 -15.93
C ALA A 475 13.20 -13.96 -15.10
N ILE A 476 12.93 -13.75 -13.81
CA ILE A 476 13.82 -12.95 -12.95
C ILE A 476 15.18 -13.61 -12.64
N THR A 477 15.32 -14.92 -12.88
CA THR A 477 16.62 -15.61 -12.74
C THR A 477 17.66 -15.13 -13.75
N ARG A 478 17.23 -14.47 -14.84
CA ARG A 478 18.10 -14.01 -15.96
C ARG A 478 18.93 -15.16 -16.56
N ASN A 479 18.44 -16.39 -16.52
CA ASN A 479 19.13 -17.55 -17.06
C ASN A 479 18.89 -17.67 -18.57
N PRO A 480 19.94 -17.54 -19.44
CA PRO A 480 19.79 -17.72 -20.89
C PRO A 480 19.30 -19.11 -21.30
N GLY A 481 19.45 -20.12 -20.45
CA GLY A 481 18.91 -21.46 -20.67
C GLY A 481 17.39 -21.50 -20.82
N ASN A 482 16.68 -20.46 -20.34
CA ASN A 482 15.22 -20.35 -20.44
C ASN A 482 14.73 -19.70 -21.74
N ILE A 483 15.63 -19.25 -22.65
CA ILE A 483 15.23 -18.60 -23.92
C ILE A 483 14.24 -19.44 -24.72
N GLY A 484 14.48 -20.76 -24.83
CA GLY A 484 13.58 -21.68 -25.54
C GLY A 484 12.19 -21.72 -24.93
N HIS A 485 12.10 -21.78 -23.60
CA HIS A 485 10.85 -21.78 -22.84
C HIS A 485 10.07 -20.47 -23.07
N PHE A 486 10.72 -19.32 -22.89
CA PHE A 486 10.09 -18.02 -23.12
C PHE A 486 9.65 -17.85 -24.59
N THR A 487 10.47 -18.28 -25.55
CA THR A 487 10.14 -18.17 -26.96
C THR A 487 8.92 -19.03 -27.34
N ALA A 488 8.77 -20.21 -26.73
CA ALA A 488 7.57 -21.05 -26.93
C ALA A 488 6.31 -20.39 -26.34
N ALA A 489 6.42 -19.76 -25.16
CA ALA A 489 5.31 -19.11 -24.47
C ALA A 489 4.80 -17.84 -25.18
N LEU A 490 5.53 -17.28 -26.15
CA LEU A 490 5.05 -16.14 -26.96
C LEU A 490 3.79 -16.47 -27.78
N SER A 491 3.53 -17.74 -28.08
CA SER A 491 2.34 -18.17 -28.84
C SER A 491 1.16 -18.53 -27.95
N HIS A 492 1.27 -18.29 -26.63
CA HIS A 492 0.20 -18.60 -25.69
C HIS A 492 -1.02 -17.70 -25.90
N PRO A 493 -2.28 -18.22 -25.85
CA PRO A 493 -3.48 -17.39 -26.05
C PRO A 493 -3.64 -16.30 -24.98
N ASN A 494 -3.17 -16.55 -23.75
CA ASN A 494 -3.24 -15.61 -22.64
C ASN A 494 -2.12 -14.56 -22.75
N ASP A 495 -2.48 -13.27 -22.77
CA ASP A 495 -1.52 -12.15 -22.91
C ASP A 495 -0.65 -11.93 -21.66
N ALA A 496 -1.10 -12.29 -20.46
CA ALA A 496 -0.26 -12.24 -19.26
C ALA A 496 0.90 -13.25 -19.35
N ILE A 497 0.66 -14.45 -19.88
CA ILE A 497 1.73 -15.43 -20.15
C ILE A 497 2.70 -14.88 -21.21
N ARG A 498 2.19 -14.30 -22.31
CA ARG A 498 3.06 -13.69 -23.34
C ARG A 498 3.85 -12.50 -22.79
N TYR A 499 3.24 -11.71 -21.90
CA TYR A 499 3.92 -10.59 -21.23
C TYR A 499 5.12 -11.06 -20.40
N TRP A 500 4.94 -12.11 -19.57
CA TRP A 500 6.02 -12.64 -18.75
C TRP A 500 7.06 -13.41 -19.54
N ALA A 501 6.66 -14.07 -20.62
CA ALA A 501 7.59 -14.65 -21.58
C ALA A 501 8.47 -13.56 -22.23
N THR A 502 7.86 -12.46 -22.67
CA THR A 502 8.56 -11.32 -23.27
C THR A 502 9.46 -10.62 -22.23
N THR A 503 8.99 -10.50 -20.97
CA THR A 503 9.81 -9.99 -19.85
C THR A 503 11.05 -10.87 -19.65
N GLY A 504 10.89 -12.20 -19.68
CA GLY A 504 12.01 -13.14 -19.60
C GLY A 504 13.04 -12.94 -20.72
N LEU A 505 12.56 -12.76 -21.96
CA LEU A 505 13.45 -12.47 -23.12
C LEU A 505 14.12 -11.11 -22.99
N LEU A 506 13.43 -10.08 -22.48
CA LEU A 506 14.02 -8.77 -22.22
C LEU A 506 15.16 -8.86 -21.18
N LEU A 507 14.96 -9.65 -20.13
CA LEU A 507 15.95 -9.83 -19.06
C LEU A 507 17.23 -10.57 -19.49
N VAL A 508 17.14 -11.37 -20.56
CA VAL A 508 18.29 -12.09 -21.17
C VAL A 508 18.66 -11.55 -22.55
N GLN A 509 18.23 -10.34 -22.90
CA GLN A 509 18.31 -9.79 -24.27
C GLN A 509 19.71 -9.78 -24.88
N THR A 510 20.76 -9.62 -24.07
CA THR A 510 22.16 -9.63 -24.52
C THR A 510 22.62 -11.02 -24.99
N SER A 511 21.87 -12.07 -24.67
CA SER A 511 22.16 -13.46 -25.02
C SER A 511 21.21 -14.00 -26.11
N LEU A 512 20.32 -13.16 -26.68
CA LEU A 512 19.34 -13.62 -27.68
C LEU A 512 20.03 -13.98 -29.01
N PRO A 513 19.79 -15.19 -29.54
CA PRO A 513 20.22 -15.55 -30.89
C PRO A 513 19.55 -14.69 -31.96
N PRO A 514 20.20 -14.45 -33.12
CA PRO A 514 19.60 -13.72 -34.25
C PRO A 514 18.26 -14.31 -34.72
N SER A 515 18.11 -15.62 -34.69
CA SER A 515 16.86 -16.32 -35.05
C SER A 515 15.73 -15.96 -34.07
N THR A 516 16.01 -15.83 -32.78
CA THR A 516 15.02 -15.39 -31.79
C THR A 516 14.62 -13.93 -32.03
N LEU A 517 15.58 -13.02 -32.30
CA LEU A 517 15.27 -11.63 -32.63
C LEU A 517 14.38 -11.52 -33.88
N SER A 518 14.61 -12.33 -34.93
CA SER A 518 13.74 -12.36 -36.10
C SER A 518 12.30 -12.79 -35.76
N ARG A 519 12.13 -13.80 -34.91
CA ARG A 519 10.81 -14.23 -34.42
C ARG A 519 10.12 -13.17 -33.59
N LEU A 520 10.86 -12.44 -32.75
CA LEU A 520 10.31 -11.32 -31.96
C LEU A 520 9.81 -10.19 -32.85
N LYS A 521 10.51 -9.90 -33.96
CA LYS A 521 10.08 -8.91 -34.95
C LYS A 521 8.80 -9.34 -35.69
N GLU A 522 8.69 -10.61 -36.07
CA GLU A 522 7.46 -11.18 -36.66
C GLU A 522 6.30 -11.12 -35.66
N HIS A 523 6.55 -11.55 -34.42
CA HIS A 523 5.54 -11.53 -33.34
C HIS A 523 5.06 -10.11 -33.02
N PHE A 524 5.95 -9.11 -33.01
CA PHE A 524 5.61 -7.71 -32.81
C PHE A 524 4.52 -7.22 -33.78
N SER A 525 4.58 -7.64 -35.05
CA SER A 525 3.63 -7.19 -36.08
C SER A 525 2.20 -7.71 -35.86
N THR A 526 2.03 -8.83 -35.17
CA THR A 526 0.76 -9.53 -34.95
C THR A 526 0.26 -9.47 -33.51
N GLU A 527 1.09 -9.01 -32.55
CA GLU A 527 0.75 -8.98 -31.14
C GLU A 527 -0.37 -7.95 -30.85
N PRO A 528 -1.52 -8.37 -30.31
CA PRO A 528 -2.61 -7.46 -30.01
C PRO A 528 -2.42 -6.68 -28.71
N SER A 529 -1.68 -7.22 -27.72
CA SER A 529 -1.51 -6.61 -26.40
C SER A 529 -0.50 -5.46 -26.43
N SER A 530 -0.94 -4.26 -26.05
CA SER A 530 -0.08 -3.07 -25.97
C SER A 530 1.05 -3.26 -24.95
N SER A 531 0.81 -3.93 -23.83
CA SER A 531 1.85 -4.22 -22.84
C SER A 531 2.93 -5.14 -23.37
N VAL A 532 2.56 -6.19 -24.11
CA VAL A 532 3.52 -7.09 -24.76
C VAL A 532 4.28 -6.36 -25.86
N ARG A 533 3.58 -5.57 -26.69
CA ARG A 533 4.22 -4.74 -27.73
C ARG A 533 5.21 -3.73 -27.15
N ALA A 534 4.92 -3.15 -25.99
CA ALA A 534 5.83 -2.23 -25.32
C ALA A 534 7.16 -2.92 -24.96
N LEU A 535 7.11 -4.13 -24.37
CA LEU A 535 8.31 -4.90 -24.04
C LEU A 535 9.07 -5.37 -25.30
N LEU A 536 8.35 -5.84 -26.32
CA LEU A 536 8.95 -6.19 -27.62
C LEU A 536 9.66 -4.97 -28.25
N SER A 537 9.03 -3.78 -28.15
CA SER A 537 9.65 -2.53 -28.62
C SER A 537 10.97 -2.26 -27.93
N GLU A 538 11.04 -2.45 -26.60
CA GLU A 538 12.27 -2.26 -25.84
C GLU A 538 13.39 -3.22 -26.34
N ILE A 539 13.07 -4.50 -26.51
CA ILE A 539 14.04 -5.49 -27.03
C ILE A 539 14.52 -5.11 -28.41
N LEU A 540 13.61 -4.76 -29.33
CA LEU A 540 13.93 -4.44 -30.72
C LEU A 540 14.74 -3.14 -30.83
N LEU A 541 14.44 -2.12 -30.03
CA LEU A 541 15.21 -0.88 -29.95
C LEU A 541 16.62 -1.14 -29.40
N ASN A 542 16.75 -1.93 -28.34
CA ASN A 542 18.04 -2.32 -27.79
C ASN A 542 18.90 -3.10 -28.82
N ALA A 543 18.27 -3.94 -29.65
CA ALA A 543 18.90 -4.69 -30.74
C ALA A 543 19.14 -3.84 -32.01
N ARG A 544 18.78 -2.54 -32.03
CA ARG A 544 18.84 -1.64 -33.21
C ARG A 544 18.04 -2.14 -34.42
N GLN A 545 16.94 -2.88 -34.18
CA GLN A 545 16.03 -3.41 -35.20
C GLN A 545 14.60 -2.83 -35.05
N GLY A 546 14.45 -1.72 -34.33
CA GLY A 546 13.18 -1.20 -33.85
C GLY A 546 12.47 -0.18 -34.74
N LYS A 547 12.61 -0.19 -36.08
CA LYS A 547 11.93 0.79 -36.95
C LYS A 547 10.41 0.78 -36.74
N ASP A 548 9.79 -0.38 -36.80
CA ASP A 548 8.33 -0.53 -36.64
C ASP A 548 7.90 -0.28 -35.19
N ALA A 549 8.71 -0.72 -34.23
CA ALA A 549 8.52 -0.43 -32.81
C ALA A 549 8.54 1.08 -32.53
N PHE A 550 9.45 1.82 -33.14
CA PHE A 550 9.49 3.28 -33.04
C PHE A 550 8.21 3.95 -33.54
N VAL A 551 7.70 3.52 -34.73
CA VAL A 551 6.46 4.07 -35.31
C VAL A 551 5.27 3.79 -34.37
N TRP A 552 5.21 2.56 -33.85
CA TRP A 552 4.17 2.18 -32.91
C TRP A 552 4.23 2.99 -31.60
N LEU A 553 5.43 3.15 -31.01
CA LEU A 553 5.62 3.96 -29.80
C LEU A 553 5.16 5.41 -30.02
N ALA A 554 5.57 6.04 -31.13
CA ALA A 554 5.19 7.41 -31.45
C ALA A 554 3.66 7.59 -31.57
N ALA A 555 2.98 6.64 -32.19
CA ALA A 555 1.52 6.66 -32.33
C ALA A 555 0.82 6.44 -30.98
N THR A 556 1.30 5.45 -30.20
CA THR A 556 0.72 5.07 -28.91
C THR A 556 0.89 6.17 -27.86
N ILE A 557 2.05 6.82 -27.80
CA ILE A 557 2.32 7.95 -26.89
C ILE A 557 1.35 9.13 -27.16
N ARG A 558 0.97 9.37 -28.43
CA ARG A 558 0.01 10.42 -28.78
C ARG A 558 -1.45 10.06 -28.49
N ASN A 559 -1.76 8.78 -28.35
CA ASN A 559 -3.14 8.33 -28.13
C ASN A 559 -3.53 8.39 -26.66
N LEU A 560 -3.81 9.59 -26.14
CA LEU A 560 -4.20 9.80 -24.74
C LEU A 560 -5.60 9.29 -24.40
N SER A 561 -6.39 8.83 -25.38
CA SER A 561 -7.66 8.12 -25.11
C SER A 561 -7.43 6.72 -24.55
N ASP A 562 -6.24 6.12 -24.80
CA ASP A 562 -5.76 4.91 -24.15
C ASP A 562 -4.51 5.27 -23.31
N SER A 563 -4.75 5.95 -22.20
CA SER A 563 -3.69 6.47 -21.31
C SER A 563 -2.81 5.36 -20.73
N THR A 564 -3.36 4.16 -20.54
CA THR A 564 -2.63 3.01 -20.00
C THR A 564 -1.58 2.51 -21.00
N SER A 565 -1.96 2.34 -22.27
CA SER A 565 -1.01 2.00 -23.34
C SER A 565 0.01 3.12 -23.58
N ALA A 566 -0.42 4.40 -23.49
CA ALA A 566 0.49 5.54 -23.62
C ALA A 566 1.54 5.54 -22.50
N LEU A 567 1.16 5.23 -21.25
CA LEU A 567 2.10 5.12 -20.14
C LEU A 567 3.09 3.97 -20.33
N ALA A 568 2.63 2.80 -20.79
CA ALA A 568 3.50 1.67 -21.11
C ALA A 568 4.51 2.02 -22.21
N ALA A 569 4.08 2.74 -23.26
CA ALA A 569 4.96 3.20 -24.34
C ALA A 569 5.99 4.25 -23.86
N LEU A 570 5.58 5.19 -22.99
CA LEU A 570 6.50 6.17 -22.37
C LEU A 570 7.52 5.47 -21.47
N THR A 571 7.10 4.48 -20.68
CA THR A 571 8.02 3.67 -19.87
C THR A 571 9.07 2.99 -20.75
N THR A 572 8.66 2.33 -21.84
CA THR A 572 9.58 1.73 -22.81
C THR A 572 10.55 2.77 -23.40
N ALA A 573 10.02 3.93 -23.84
CA ALA A 573 10.86 4.99 -24.42
C ALA A 573 11.87 5.56 -23.42
N THR A 574 11.55 5.57 -22.13
CA THR A 574 12.46 6.03 -21.07
C THR A 574 13.64 5.08 -20.86
N TRP A 575 13.41 3.77 -20.99
CA TRP A 575 14.44 2.76 -20.72
C TRP A 575 15.18 2.26 -21.97
N ALA A 576 14.64 2.52 -23.16
CA ALA A 576 15.32 2.22 -24.40
C ALA A 576 16.51 3.20 -24.64
N PRO A 577 17.52 2.81 -25.47
CA PRO A 577 18.67 3.67 -25.74
C PRO A 577 18.26 5.03 -26.29
N GLN A 578 18.74 6.12 -25.69
CA GLN A 578 18.41 7.49 -26.09
C GLN A 578 18.70 7.75 -27.58
N SER A 579 19.78 7.16 -28.11
CA SER A 579 20.12 7.25 -29.55
C SER A 579 19.03 6.68 -30.48
N GLN A 580 18.17 5.80 -29.96
CA GLN A 580 17.05 5.21 -30.69
C GLN A 580 15.73 5.95 -30.44
N THR A 581 15.61 6.69 -29.34
CA THR A 581 14.34 7.30 -28.90
C THR A 581 14.32 8.83 -29.03
N VAL A 582 15.44 9.48 -29.31
CA VAL A 582 15.51 10.96 -29.45
C VAL A 582 14.49 11.52 -30.45
N ALA A 583 14.19 10.80 -31.52
CA ALA A 583 13.20 11.21 -32.52
C ALA A 583 11.73 11.05 -32.03
N LEU A 584 11.48 10.46 -30.85
CA LEU A 584 10.15 10.48 -30.20
C LEU A 584 9.80 11.83 -29.55
N LYS A 585 10.76 12.77 -29.49
CA LYS A 585 10.58 14.07 -28.85
C LYS A 585 9.25 14.76 -29.22
N PRO A 586 8.82 14.85 -30.50
CA PRO A 586 7.53 15.47 -30.83
C PRO A 586 6.33 14.74 -30.25
N ALA A 587 6.35 13.39 -30.23
CA ALA A 587 5.26 12.60 -29.63
C ALA A 587 5.17 12.76 -28.11
N VAL A 588 6.33 12.88 -27.46
CA VAL A 588 6.43 13.10 -26.02
C VAL A 588 5.98 14.52 -25.65
N GLU A 589 6.30 15.53 -26.47
CA GLU A 589 5.81 16.91 -26.32
C GLU A 589 4.29 16.96 -26.47
N ASP A 590 3.74 16.29 -27.49
CA ASP A 590 2.28 16.18 -27.68
C ASP A 590 1.61 15.58 -26.42
N ALA A 591 2.13 14.47 -25.89
CA ALA A 591 1.59 13.81 -24.69
C ALA A 591 1.66 14.68 -23.43
N ALA A 592 2.71 15.52 -23.30
CA ALA A 592 2.87 16.42 -22.16
C ALA A 592 1.90 17.61 -22.19
N LEU A 593 1.52 18.10 -23.39
CA LEU A 593 0.85 19.37 -23.59
C LEU A 593 -0.55 19.26 -24.20
N GLN A 594 -0.89 18.16 -24.89
CA GLN A 594 -2.16 18.02 -25.59
C GLN A 594 -3.34 18.22 -24.61
N PRO A 595 -4.32 19.11 -24.95
CA PRO A 595 -5.51 19.29 -24.16
C PRO A 595 -6.35 18.00 -24.16
N VAL A 596 -6.66 17.48 -22.98
CA VAL A 596 -7.58 16.36 -22.80
C VAL A 596 -8.55 16.72 -21.67
N SER A 597 -9.84 16.45 -21.89
CA SER A 597 -10.88 16.64 -20.89
C SER A 597 -11.35 15.29 -20.35
N PRO A 598 -10.67 14.74 -19.33
CA PRO A 598 -11.07 13.46 -18.76
C PRO A 598 -12.42 13.59 -18.08
N THR A 599 -13.26 12.58 -18.23
CA THR A 599 -14.63 12.55 -17.69
C THR A 599 -14.77 11.69 -16.44
N THR A 600 -13.76 10.91 -16.13
CA THR A 600 -13.73 10.03 -14.96
C THR A 600 -12.51 10.30 -14.09
N VAL A 601 -12.60 9.96 -12.79
CA VAL A 601 -11.49 10.07 -11.85
C VAL A 601 -10.30 9.21 -12.30
N GLU A 602 -10.56 7.99 -12.75
CA GLU A 602 -9.53 7.06 -13.26
C GLU A 602 -8.77 7.68 -14.44
N ALA A 603 -9.49 8.27 -15.41
CA ALA A 603 -8.86 8.95 -16.55
C ALA A 603 -8.01 10.15 -16.12
N VAL A 604 -8.44 10.91 -15.08
CA VAL A 604 -7.64 12.01 -14.50
C VAL A 604 -6.35 11.50 -13.89
N LEU A 605 -6.43 10.45 -13.06
CA LEU A 605 -5.28 9.87 -12.38
C LEU A 605 -4.27 9.30 -13.37
N MET A 606 -4.75 8.58 -14.38
CA MET A 606 -3.88 8.01 -15.41
C MET A 606 -3.25 9.08 -16.30
N LEU A 607 -4.01 10.12 -16.66
CA LEU A 607 -3.47 11.24 -17.43
C LEU A 607 -2.37 12.01 -16.67
N PHE A 608 -2.51 12.11 -15.34
CA PHE A 608 -1.46 12.68 -14.49
C PHE A 608 -0.16 11.86 -14.63
N SER A 609 -0.24 10.53 -14.51
CA SER A 609 0.91 9.64 -14.66
C SER A 609 1.55 9.75 -16.05
N VAL A 610 0.75 9.78 -17.12
CA VAL A 610 1.22 9.96 -18.50
C VAL A 610 1.96 11.27 -18.67
N ARG A 611 1.40 12.39 -18.19
CA ARG A 611 2.03 13.72 -18.30
C ARG A 611 3.31 13.82 -17.49
N SER A 612 3.35 13.26 -16.29
CA SER A 612 4.56 13.23 -15.47
C SER A 612 5.67 12.44 -16.15
N SER A 613 5.35 11.24 -16.68
CA SER A 613 6.29 10.43 -17.45
C SER A 613 6.79 11.15 -18.72
N ALA A 614 5.88 11.78 -19.48
CA ALA A 614 6.24 12.53 -20.68
C ALA A 614 7.17 13.71 -20.37
N ARG A 615 6.89 14.50 -19.35
CA ARG A 615 7.74 15.62 -18.92
C ARG A 615 9.13 15.14 -18.48
N TYR A 616 9.19 14.05 -17.72
CA TYR A 616 10.49 13.45 -17.36
C TYR A 616 11.27 13.00 -18.60
N LEU A 617 10.62 12.27 -19.51
CA LEU A 617 11.27 11.82 -20.74
C LEU A 617 11.74 12.98 -21.61
N GLN A 618 11.02 14.12 -21.66
CA GLN A 618 11.51 15.34 -22.33
C GLN A 618 12.87 15.78 -21.79
N THR A 619 13.08 15.77 -20.47
CA THR A 619 14.35 16.14 -19.86
C THR A 619 15.46 15.15 -20.20
N VAL A 620 15.15 13.86 -20.24
CA VAL A 620 16.06 12.79 -20.65
C VAL A 620 16.48 12.98 -22.11
N LEU A 621 15.54 13.21 -23.02
CA LEU A 621 15.79 13.38 -24.45
C LEU A 621 16.51 14.69 -24.78
N ALA A 622 16.38 15.71 -23.94
CA ALA A 622 17.09 16.99 -24.09
C ALA A 622 18.55 16.92 -23.58
N GLY A 623 18.93 15.84 -22.87
CA GLY A 623 20.23 15.77 -22.19
C GLY A 623 20.36 16.77 -21.04
N THR A 624 19.26 17.41 -20.66
CA THR A 624 19.19 18.42 -19.62
C THR A 624 18.29 17.87 -18.50
N TYR A 625 18.80 16.92 -17.74
CA TYR A 625 18.24 16.72 -16.42
C TYR A 625 18.66 17.94 -15.58
N THR A 626 17.77 18.88 -15.44
CA THR A 626 17.82 19.82 -14.33
C THR A 626 16.95 19.22 -13.23
N PRO A 627 17.48 18.97 -12.01
CA PRO A 627 16.61 18.79 -10.86
C PRO A 627 15.64 19.96 -10.91
N ARG A 628 14.34 19.71 -10.85
CA ARG A 628 13.40 20.81 -10.74
C ARG A 628 13.83 21.62 -9.52
N THR A 629 14.49 22.76 -9.74
CA THR A 629 14.29 23.91 -8.87
C THR A 629 12.79 24.00 -8.74
N PRO A 630 12.18 24.07 -7.53
CA PRO A 630 10.75 24.23 -7.41
C PRO A 630 10.38 25.34 -8.39
N ALA A 631 9.83 24.94 -9.55
CA ALA A 631 9.31 25.88 -10.51
C ALA A 631 8.42 26.74 -9.64
N LYS A 632 8.61 28.09 -9.67
CA LYS A 632 7.73 29.02 -8.99
C LYS A 632 6.38 28.37 -9.00
N LYS A 633 5.89 27.94 -7.83
CA LYS A 633 4.66 27.23 -7.62
C LYS A 633 3.79 27.24 -8.87
N GLU A 634 3.81 26.21 -9.74
CA GLU A 634 2.58 25.84 -10.40
C GLU A 634 1.71 25.50 -9.20
N ASP A 635 0.88 26.47 -8.86
CA ASP A 635 0.08 26.43 -7.66
C ASP A 635 -0.62 25.08 -7.64
N PRO A 636 -0.35 24.16 -6.68
CA PRO A 636 -1.13 22.95 -6.56
C PRO A 636 -2.61 23.28 -6.53
N ALA A 637 -2.99 24.45 -5.99
CA ALA A 637 -4.34 25.00 -6.06
C ALA A 637 -4.79 25.25 -7.52
N ALA A 638 -3.96 25.75 -8.43
CA ALA A 638 -4.37 25.95 -9.83
C ALA A 638 -4.64 24.60 -10.54
N MET A 639 -3.87 23.57 -10.22
CA MET A 639 -4.11 22.22 -10.71
C MET A 639 -5.36 21.61 -10.07
N LEU A 640 -5.62 21.88 -8.79
CA LEU A 640 -6.78 21.45 -8.03
C LEU A 640 -8.07 22.24 -8.40
N HIS A 641 -7.94 23.49 -8.87
CA HIS A 641 -9.08 24.30 -9.37
C HIS A 641 -9.51 23.94 -10.81
N SER A 642 -8.73 23.17 -11.54
CA SER A 642 -9.16 22.57 -12.81
C SER A 642 -10.29 21.57 -12.58
N THR A 643 -11.11 21.31 -13.61
CA THR A 643 -12.18 20.28 -13.53
C THR A 643 -11.59 18.91 -13.11
N GLY A 644 -10.40 18.57 -13.64
CA GLY A 644 -9.70 17.35 -13.28
C GLY A 644 -9.20 17.35 -11.84
N GLY A 645 -8.69 18.49 -11.33
CA GLY A 645 -8.28 18.62 -9.94
C GLY A 645 -9.43 18.49 -8.95
N LYS A 646 -10.61 19.02 -9.29
CA LYS A 646 -11.82 18.86 -8.46
C LYS A 646 -12.27 17.40 -8.38
N LEU A 647 -12.22 16.66 -9.50
CA LEU A 647 -12.51 15.23 -9.52
C LEU A 647 -11.50 14.44 -8.71
N LEU A 648 -10.19 14.81 -8.77
CA LEU A 648 -9.14 14.22 -7.98
C LEU A 648 -9.37 14.45 -6.48
N LEU A 649 -9.66 15.69 -6.07
CA LEU A 649 -10.00 16.03 -4.69
C LEU A 649 -11.24 15.27 -4.21
N GLN A 650 -12.25 15.14 -5.04
CA GLN A 650 -13.45 14.38 -4.71
C GLN A 650 -13.15 12.88 -4.54
N ALA A 651 -12.28 12.30 -5.37
CA ALA A 651 -11.83 10.92 -5.25
C ALA A 651 -10.99 10.67 -3.99
N MET A 652 -10.19 11.66 -3.59
CA MET A 652 -9.37 11.61 -2.37
C MET A 652 -10.18 11.97 -1.10
N GLY A 653 -11.50 12.17 -1.21
CA GLY A 653 -12.36 12.58 -0.11
C GLY A 653 -12.18 14.04 0.32
N GLY A 654 -11.49 14.84 -0.52
CA GLY A 654 -11.29 16.26 -0.27
C GLY A 654 -12.52 17.08 -0.63
N ILE A 655 -12.98 17.93 0.29
CA ILE A 655 -14.01 18.94 0.04
C ILE A 655 -13.31 20.25 -0.33
N PRO A 656 -13.74 20.95 -1.39
CA PRO A 656 -13.20 22.28 -1.68
C PRO A 656 -13.33 23.21 -0.47
N GLY A 657 -12.23 23.76 0.00
CA GLY A 657 -12.17 24.66 1.17
C GLY A 657 -11.63 24.04 2.45
N ASN A 658 -11.12 22.82 2.43
CA ASN A 658 -10.40 22.25 3.57
C ASN A 658 -8.96 22.83 3.64
N PRO A 659 -8.61 23.63 4.68
CA PRO A 659 -7.26 24.18 4.83
C PRO A 659 -6.19 23.14 5.21
N GLN A 660 -6.56 21.88 5.37
CA GLN A 660 -5.66 20.76 5.74
C GLN A 660 -5.23 19.89 4.55
N ILE A 661 -5.60 20.27 3.32
CA ILE A 661 -5.15 19.60 2.09
C ILE A 661 -4.10 20.44 1.35
#